data_18fbd5b96eb841d7bb70f910be2b78ea
#
_entry.id   18fbd5b96eb841d7bb70f910be2b78ea
#
_cell.length_a   1.000
_cell.length_b   1.000
_cell.length_c   1.000
_cell.angle_alpha   90.00
_cell.angle_beta   90.00
_cell.angle_gamma   90.00
#
_symmetry.space_group_name_H-M   'P 1'
#
loop_
_entity.id
_entity.type
_entity.pdbx_description
1 polymer ?
#
loop_
_entity_poly.entity_id
_entity_poly.type
_entity_poly.pdbx_seq_one_letter_code
_entity_poly.pdbx_strand_id
1 'polypeptide(L)'
;MKQRTRKLLTLLLIAAMVMSLMVPALAADTAQSETPYTYDAGDYTFGKISHADKATGQPDGLVDYTGNGTVAVTGTVTGADGQGDRGQSYAWAAMAYGDYVYVGTCYAAMGQTLTAMDTVMGHKFDEETMRAELNAIFNGTFFYGQEDGGNSGGVLVKVNVHTGEMTLLMSKSLNGVAPLFRNAIRYKDKLYFCGSVNANGRGGLPSIYEVDPSDDSITCVYQGLSNMQEYAQAYKAGVCTGIRGMAVYDGKLVISNVGVDGGYLLISDNPSKGFTKIATQSDLFNYPAVHYKDSVYGGGIWEIVEYNGSLYVAMCTGTPATRVGDNMRSFAIVRGDCSGDWNDPDAWTWTPVVGDQADGAKYTFGIDPARTRAAACNMCIYDGYLYIGEYNDEEIPLEELMFSQDFGFLARNLEQSVNLYRMSIGADGTEQMELVVGEPTEMFPAGGILCQRSGFGDYENQYFWQSKVFDGKLFLGTFDTSSLLEPLGQFTNGDLLHMSRDEWASQIGYLKVLLKLLLNKNTGDGTLLAADADTDAAIDAAVDAVNEEADSPETFSLTDAQYDTLRQGIDDGTYAAAYSVSTLGSLRRLNSLLAKLTDLVETNDIAGFVDIYQQVCDLYSGISDKLPDSMKELYEMLVRITELENMKDLVICLNKLSTATRGFGLYTITSENGKLTLDTLTRDGFGDPFNHGLRAFAANDEQGWMVIGTANPFMGTQLWRTTVDMTDPMDRFTDLDPNGWDYPGIEYCVRHGLMSGMSDTIFSPNTVTTRAQLVQVLYNLEGKPDVSDVAVPFTDAASGWYRDAVAWAYKTGVVDGMSPTTFAPNNTVTREQVAVILMRYLTKVCGVERTWTPDDLSGFADGGSVSGWARAGMADAVALGLFGGTQDTGGRVWLRPGESATRAEIAAVLARFGRNVAHLL
;
A
#
# COMPACT_ATOMS: atom_id res chain seq x y z
N MET A 1 16.51 20.95 -27.84
CA MET A 1 15.05 20.79 -27.93
C MET A 1 14.64 19.81 -29.02
N LYS A 2 14.95 20.02 -30.32
CA LYS A 2 14.54 19.06 -31.38
C LYS A 2 15.07 17.63 -31.26
N GLN A 3 16.22 17.43 -30.67
CA GLN A 3 16.81 16.08 -30.49
C GLN A 3 16.22 15.34 -29.29
N ARG A 4 15.91 16.05 -28.18
CA ARG A 4 15.22 15.49 -27.00
C ARG A 4 13.77 15.11 -27.31
N THR A 5 13.08 15.91 -28.09
CA THR A 5 11.70 15.65 -28.53
C THR A 5 11.59 14.43 -29.46
N ARG A 6 12.61 14.19 -30.30
CA ARG A 6 12.67 12.95 -31.12
C ARG A 6 12.91 11.71 -30.27
N LYS A 7 13.75 11.79 -29.22
CA LYS A 7 14.02 10.66 -28.32
C LYS A 7 12.78 10.25 -27.52
N LEU A 8 11.97 11.22 -27.09
CA LEU A 8 10.72 10.98 -26.37
C LEU A 8 9.65 10.32 -27.25
N LEU A 9 9.47 10.84 -28.46
CA LEU A 9 8.55 10.25 -29.45
C LEU A 9 8.93 8.80 -29.76
N THR A 10 10.21 8.51 -29.68
CA THR A 10 10.77 7.18 -29.91
C THR A 10 10.48 6.21 -28.77
N LEU A 11 10.57 6.64 -27.51
CA LEU A 11 10.23 5.80 -26.35
C LEU A 11 8.72 5.53 -26.27
N LEU A 12 7.90 6.53 -26.54
CA LEU A 12 6.45 6.37 -26.65
C LEU A 12 6.06 5.58 -27.92
N LEU A 13 6.78 5.73 -29.03
CA LEU A 13 6.62 4.90 -30.23
C LEU A 13 7.13 3.47 -30.03
N ILE A 14 8.16 3.25 -29.21
CA ILE A 14 8.56 1.88 -28.80
C ILE A 14 7.47 1.26 -27.93
N ALA A 15 6.93 1.98 -26.98
CA ALA A 15 5.76 1.53 -26.22
C ALA A 15 4.54 1.32 -27.14
N ALA A 16 4.31 2.21 -28.11
CA ALA A 16 3.17 2.16 -29.04
C ALA A 16 3.38 1.13 -30.18
N MET A 17 4.59 0.95 -30.70
CA MET A 17 4.88 -0.09 -31.71
C MET A 17 4.92 -1.50 -31.11
N VAL A 18 5.36 -1.63 -29.87
CA VAL A 18 5.21 -2.87 -29.11
C VAL A 18 3.71 -3.15 -28.85
N MET A 19 2.88 -2.11 -28.68
CA MET A 19 1.43 -2.24 -28.53
C MET A 19 0.68 -2.53 -29.84
N SER A 20 1.14 -2.02 -30.97
CA SER A 20 0.48 -2.27 -32.28
C SER A 20 0.63 -3.68 -32.81
N LEU A 21 1.60 -4.44 -32.28
CA LEU A 21 1.80 -5.87 -32.60
C LEU A 21 0.96 -6.80 -31.71
N MET A 22 0.16 -6.26 -30.78
CA MET A 22 -0.45 -7.01 -29.67
C MET A 22 -1.97 -6.83 -29.51
N VAL A 23 -2.74 -6.77 -30.55
CA VAL A 23 -4.19 -6.97 -30.45
C VAL A 23 -4.55 -8.26 -31.18
N PRO A 24 -4.99 -9.37 -30.55
CA PRO A 24 -6.21 -9.47 -29.76
C PRO A 24 -6.17 -10.51 -28.64
N ALA A 25 -6.34 -10.19 -27.42
CA ALA A 25 -6.71 -11.18 -26.40
C ALA A 25 -7.42 -10.57 -25.16
N LEU A 26 -8.33 -9.62 -25.37
CA LEU A 26 -9.20 -9.14 -24.31
C LEU A 26 -10.65 -9.47 -24.62
N ALA A 27 -10.96 -10.73 -24.75
CA ALA A 27 -12.33 -11.24 -24.67
C ALA A 27 -12.30 -12.67 -24.15
N ALA A 28 -11.92 -12.87 -22.91
CA ALA A 28 -12.37 -14.04 -22.20
C ALA A 28 -13.75 -13.70 -21.65
N ASP A 29 -14.77 -14.30 -22.24
CA ASP A 29 -16.13 -14.36 -21.71
C ASP A 29 -16.06 -15.06 -20.34
N THR A 30 -15.87 -14.31 -19.26
CA THR A 30 -16.01 -14.85 -17.91
C THR A 30 -17.50 -14.88 -17.59
N ALA A 31 -18.02 -16.05 -17.37
CA ALA A 31 -19.40 -16.24 -16.94
C ALA A 31 -19.68 -15.36 -15.70
N GLN A 32 -20.78 -14.61 -15.73
CA GLN A 32 -21.25 -13.86 -14.58
C GLN A 32 -21.43 -14.78 -13.39
N SER A 33 -20.79 -14.46 -12.28
CA SER A 33 -21.06 -15.12 -11.00
C SER A 33 -22.37 -14.56 -10.44
N GLU A 34 -23.34 -15.42 -10.12
CA GLU A 34 -24.58 -15.02 -9.45
C GLU A 34 -24.37 -14.66 -7.98
N THR A 35 -23.20 -14.94 -7.43
CA THR A 35 -22.85 -14.65 -6.03
C THR A 35 -22.01 -13.36 -5.95
N PRO A 36 -22.22 -12.52 -4.91
CA PRO A 36 -21.39 -11.36 -4.68
C PRO A 36 -19.92 -11.76 -4.62
N TYR A 37 -19.06 -10.97 -5.27
CA TYR A 37 -17.64 -11.22 -5.24
C TYR A 37 -17.07 -10.94 -3.85
N THR A 38 -16.35 -11.91 -3.29
CA THR A 38 -15.72 -11.81 -1.97
C THR A 38 -14.25 -12.18 -2.04
N TYR A 39 -13.46 -11.60 -1.15
CA TYR A 39 -12.04 -11.88 -0.97
C TYR A 39 -11.76 -12.13 0.50
N ASP A 40 -11.23 -13.31 0.83
CA ASP A 40 -10.85 -13.68 2.19
C ASP A 40 -9.40 -13.26 2.47
N ALA A 41 -9.19 -12.48 3.51
CA ALA A 41 -7.93 -11.88 3.88
C ALA A 41 -7.68 -12.01 5.39
N GLY A 42 -6.99 -13.06 5.80
CA GLY A 42 -6.76 -13.36 7.22
C GLY A 42 -8.07 -13.61 7.98
N ASP A 43 -8.33 -12.82 9.00
CA ASP A 43 -9.55 -12.90 9.81
C ASP A 43 -10.74 -12.14 9.18
N TYR A 44 -10.54 -11.52 8.01
CA TYR A 44 -11.54 -10.67 7.37
C TYR A 44 -12.00 -11.24 6.04
N THR A 45 -13.29 -11.08 5.77
CA THR A 45 -13.88 -11.28 4.44
C THR A 45 -14.30 -9.92 3.90
N PHE A 46 -13.79 -9.55 2.74
CA PHE A 46 -14.17 -8.33 2.02
C PHE A 46 -15.17 -8.67 0.93
N GLY A 47 -16.36 -8.08 0.98
CA GLY A 47 -17.38 -8.19 -0.06
C GLY A 47 -17.38 -6.94 -0.93
N LYS A 48 -17.32 -7.10 -2.26
CA LYS A 48 -17.41 -5.98 -3.20
C LYS A 48 -18.84 -5.45 -3.24
N ILE A 49 -19.04 -4.17 -2.91
CA ILE A 49 -20.34 -3.51 -2.90
C ILE A 49 -20.57 -2.63 -4.14
N SER A 50 -19.54 -2.34 -4.92
CA SER A 50 -19.65 -1.79 -6.28
C SER A 50 -19.62 -2.95 -7.27
N HIS A 51 -20.61 -3.06 -8.17
CA HIS A 51 -20.71 -4.22 -9.08
C HIS A 51 -20.46 -5.56 -8.39
N ALA A 52 -21.17 -5.80 -7.30
CA ALA A 52 -20.98 -6.94 -6.41
C ALA A 52 -21.15 -8.32 -7.09
N ASP A 53 -21.88 -8.36 -8.22
CA ASP A 53 -22.15 -9.53 -9.04
C ASP A 53 -21.06 -9.82 -10.10
N LYS A 54 -20.04 -8.97 -10.21
CA LYS A 54 -18.99 -9.09 -11.24
C LYS A 54 -17.67 -9.57 -10.67
N ALA A 55 -17.03 -10.46 -11.42
CA ALA A 55 -15.69 -10.90 -11.15
C ALA A 55 -14.68 -9.76 -11.35
N THR A 56 -13.55 -9.87 -10.66
CA THR A 56 -12.38 -9.01 -10.83
C THR A 56 -11.89 -8.97 -12.27
N GLY A 57 -11.33 -7.86 -12.71
CA GLY A 57 -10.83 -7.66 -14.07
C GLY A 57 -11.90 -7.29 -15.10
N GLN A 58 -13.17 -7.24 -14.69
CA GLN A 58 -14.24 -6.69 -15.51
C GLN A 58 -14.38 -5.18 -15.30
N PRO A 59 -14.99 -4.45 -16.29
CA PRO A 59 -15.29 -3.05 -16.08
C PRO A 59 -16.10 -2.83 -14.81
N ASP A 60 -15.52 -2.08 -13.88
CA ASP A 60 -16.11 -1.86 -12.57
C ASP A 60 -16.68 -0.44 -12.45
N GLY A 61 -15.90 0.48 -11.95
CA GLY A 61 -16.39 1.80 -11.62
C GLY A 61 -17.52 1.78 -10.59
N LEU A 62 -18.12 2.91 -10.36
CA LEU A 62 -19.36 2.98 -9.59
C LEU A 62 -20.54 2.63 -10.48
N VAL A 63 -21.55 1.91 -9.96
CA VAL A 63 -22.79 1.66 -10.70
C VAL A 63 -23.45 2.98 -11.10
N ASP A 64 -24.25 2.92 -12.16
CA ASP A 64 -25.00 4.08 -12.63
C ASP A 64 -25.92 4.63 -11.55
N TYR A 65 -25.54 5.77 -11.04
CA TYR A 65 -26.26 6.50 -9.98
C TYR A 65 -27.05 7.68 -10.54
N THR A 66 -27.01 7.91 -11.85
CA THR A 66 -27.70 9.05 -12.46
C THR A 66 -29.15 8.77 -12.77
N GLY A 67 -29.57 7.49 -12.71
CA GLY A 67 -30.91 7.05 -13.07
C GLY A 67 -31.25 7.16 -14.57
N ASN A 68 -30.30 7.66 -15.38
CA ASN A 68 -30.42 7.82 -16.82
C ASN A 68 -29.43 6.97 -17.62
N GLY A 69 -28.69 6.08 -16.95
CA GLY A 69 -27.69 5.24 -17.58
C GLY A 69 -26.45 6.00 -18.05
N THR A 70 -26.26 7.22 -17.58
CA THR A 70 -25.17 8.02 -18.13
C THR A 70 -24.62 9.03 -17.15
N VAL A 71 -23.55 8.66 -16.44
CA VAL A 71 -22.46 9.60 -16.36
C VAL A 71 -21.59 9.26 -17.57
N ALA A 72 -22.01 9.75 -18.69
CA ALA A 72 -21.40 9.37 -19.93
C ALA A 72 -20.13 10.17 -20.14
N VAL A 73 -19.03 9.50 -20.19
CA VAL A 73 -18.05 9.80 -21.22
C VAL A 73 -18.65 9.24 -22.50
N THR A 74 -18.87 10.11 -23.48
CA THR A 74 -19.51 9.75 -24.73
C THR A 74 -18.84 8.53 -25.35
N GLY A 75 -19.58 7.49 -25.49
CA GLY A 75 -19.38 6.46 -26.49
C GLY A 75 -18.57 5.25 -26.12
N THR A 76 -17.77 5.21 -25.06
CA THR A 76 -16.89 4.08 -24.83
C THR A 76 -16.80 3.60 -23.38
N VAL A 77 -17.22 4.39 -22.40
CA VAL A 77 -17.04 4.07 -20.97
C VAL A 77 -18.28 4.41 -20.18
N THR A 78 -19.43 4.10 -20.72
CA THR A 78 -20.67 4.36 -20.03
C THR A 78 -21.05 3.18 -19.17
N GLY A 79 -21.73 3.42 -18.08
CA GLY A 79 -22.44 2.42 -17.33
C GLY A 79 -23.56 1.73 -18.11
N ALA A 80 -23.44 1.66 -19.43
CA ALA A 80 -24.32 0.88 -20.28
C ALA A 80 -24.29 -0.57 -19.78
N ASP A 81 -25.44 -1.18 -19.73
CA ASP A 81 -25.60 -2.59 -19.33
C ASP A 81 -25.22 -2.91 -17.87
N GLY A 82 -25.32 -1.92 -16.97
CA GLY A 82 -25.02 -2.11 -15.54
C GLY A 82 -23.53 -2.25 -15.22
N GLN A 83 -22.65 -1.76 -16.10
CA GLN A 83 -21.20 -1.86 -15.91
C GLN A 83 -20.58 -0.76 -15.05
N GLY A 84 -21.31 0.28 -14.67
CA GLY A 84 -20.74 1.42 -13.96
C GLY A 84 -19.84 2.31 -14.81
N ASP A 85 -19.45 3.43 -14.23
CA ASP A 85 -18.62 4.44 -14.89
C ASP A 85 -17.15 4.21 -14.60
N ARG A 86 -16.41 3.64 -15.53
CA ARG A 86 -14.97 3.40 -15.44
C ARG A 86 -14.14 4.67 -15.29
N GLY A 87 -14.67 5.80 -15.71
CA GLY A 87 -14.03 7.10 -15.54
C GLY A 87 -13.90 7.51 -14.08
N GLN A 88 -14.74 7.00 -13.19
CA GLN A 88 -14.60 7.16 -11.74
C GLN A 88 -13.43 6.29 -11.26
N SER A 89 -12.20 6.76 -11.51
CA SER A 89 -11.00 5.94 -11.38
C SER A 89 -10.49 5.80 -9.94
N TYR A 90 -10.76 6.79 -9.08
CA TYR A 90 -10.30 6.78 -7.68
C TYR A 90 -11.47 7.12 -6.74
N ALA A 91 -11.68 6.32 -5.71
CA ALA A 91 -12.43 6.71 -4.52
C ALA A 91 -11.50 7.56 -3.64
N TRP A 92 -11.45 8.86 -3.88
CA TRP A 92 -10.40 9.71 -3.33
C TRP A 92 -10.67 10.24 -1.93
N ALA A 93 -11.93 10.38 -1.54
CA ALA A 93 -12.35 10.75 -0.20
C ALA A 93 -13.50 9.86 0.24
N ALA A 94 -13.49 9.36 1.46
CA ALA A 94 -14.58 8.57 2.00
C ALA A 94 -14.84 8.90 3.47
N MET A 95 -16.12 8.91 3.85
CA MET A 95 -16.52 9.15 5.23
C MET A 95 -17.73 8.31 5.62
N ALA A 96 -17.64 7.65 6.76
CA ALA A 96 -18.71 6.83 7.32
C ALA A 96 -19.72 7.69 8.11
N TYR A 97 -21.01 7.40 7.95
CA TYR A 97 -22.08 7.95 8.79
C TYR A 97 -23.27 6.99 8.84
N GLY A 98 -23.58 6.45 10.03
CA GLY A 98 -24.63 5.44 10.18
C GLY A 98 -24.38 4.23 9.28
N ASP A 99 -25.38 3.81 8.51
CA ASP A 99 -25.30 2.70 7.56
C ASP A 99 -24.74 3.10 6.17
N TYR A 100 -24.15 4.27 6.07
CA TYR A 100 -23.73 4.82 4.79
C TYR A 100 -22.26 5.20 4.77
N VAL A 101 -21.65 4.99 3.61
CA VAL A 101 -20.39 5.61 3.24
C VAL A 101 -20.64 6.68 2.17
N TYR A 102 -20.06 7.85 2.39
CA TYR A 102 -20.06 8.97 1.45
C TYR A 102 -18.72 8.97 0.73
N VAL A 103 -18.72 8.90 -0.60
CA VAL A 103 -17.51 8.73 -1.40
C VAL A 103 -17.40 9.85 -2.43
N GLY A 104 -16.32 10.62 -2.35
CA GLY A 104 -15.92 11.59 -3.37
C GLY A 104 -14.86 10.99 -4.29
N THR A 105 -15.05 11.12 -5.59
CA THR A 105 -14.21 10.48 -6.58
C THR A 105 -13.27 11.44 -7.30
N CYS A 106 -12.26 10.86 -7.99
CA CYS A 106 -11.50 11.47 -9.04
C CYS A 106 -11.83 10.81 -10.38
N TYR A 107 -12.15 11.62 -11.36
CA TYR A 107 -12.40 11.14 -12.72
C TYR A 107 -11.14 11.15 -13.56
N ALA A 108 -10.86 10.07 -14.28
CA ALA A 108 -9.76 9.93 -15.22
C ALA A 108 -8.40 10.41 -14.65
N ALA A 109 -8.03 9.95 -13.44
CA ALA A 109 -6.88 10.45 -12.69
C ALA A 109 -5.58 10.44 -13.51
N MET A 110 -5.24 9.32 -14.13
CA MET A 110 -4.03 9.20 -14.97
C MET A 110 -4.13 10.05 -16.23
N GLY A 111 -5.31 10.10 -16.85
CA GLY A 111 -5.53 10.94 -18.03
C GLY A 111 -5.31 12.43 -17.74
N GLN A 112 -5.66 12.89 -16.54
CA GLN A 112 -5.40 14.27 -16.11
C GLN A 112 -3.91 14.55 -15.98
N THR A 113 -3.14 13.68 -15.36
CA THR A 113 -1.68 13.79 -15.22
C THR A 113 -1.01 13.82 -16.59
N LEU A 114 -1.30 12.85 -17.45
CA LEU A 114 -0.70 12.75 -18.77
C LEU A 114 -1.10 13.90 -19.70
N THR A 115 -2.32 14.42 -19.58
CA THR A 115 -2.74 15.63 -20.33
C THR A 115 -1.99 16.88 -19.85
N ALA A 116 -1.73 17.01 -18.55
CA ALA A 116 -0.93 18.12 -18.04
C ALA A 116 0.51 18.05 -18.58
N MET A 117 1.09 16.84 -18.60
CA MET A 117 2.42 16.60 -19.18
C MET A 117 2.45 16.90 -20.68
N ASP A 118 1.43 16.51 -21.43
CA ASP A 118 1.31 16.82 -22.87
C ASP A 118 1.30 18.34 -23.14
N THR A 119 0.62 19.09 -22.27
CA THR A 119 0.62 20.56 -22.34
C THR A 119 2.05 21.13 -22.18
N VAL A 120 2.82 20.59 -21.22
CA VAL A 120 4.22 21.00 -21.00
C VAL A 120 5.12 20.59 -22.17
N MET A 121 4.83 19.46 -22.81
CA MET A 121 5.59 18.94 -23.96
C MET A 121 5.21 19.57 -25.30
N GLY A 122 4.20 20.46 -25.35
CA GLY A 122 3.74 21.12 -26.54
C GLY A 122 2.82 20.27 -27.41
N HIS A 123 1.88 19.57 -26.80
CA HIS A 123 0.80 18.80 -27.43
C HIS A 123 1.30 17.69 -28.37
N LYS A 124 2.10 16.79 -27.81
CA LYS A 124 2.64 15.63 -28.54
C LYS A 124 1.67 14.48 -28.66
N PHE A 125 0.71 14.40 -27.75
CA PHE A 125 -0.32 13.35 -27.76
C PHE A 125 -1.50 13.66 -28.67
N ASP A 126 -1.49 14.80 -29.38
CA ASP A 126 -2.56 15.20 -30.30
C ASP A 126 -2.56 14.45 -31.64
N GLU A 127 -1.54 13.63 -31.90
CA GLU A 127 -1.52 12.77 -33.09
C GLU A 127 -2.62 11.69 -32.99
N GLU A 128 -3.39 11.52 -34.06
CA GLU A 128 -4.58 10.66 -34.10
C GLU A 128 -4.29 9.21 -33.66
N THR A 129 -3.17 8.65 -34.10
CA THR A 129 -2.74 7.29 -33.70
C THR A 129 -2.46 7.19 -32.21
N MET A 130 -1.71 8.16 -31.66
CA MET A 130 -1.39 8.21 -30.24
C MET A 130 -2.65 8.32 -29.38
N ARG A 131 -3.61 9.15 -29.79
CA ARG A 131 -4.91 9.29 -29.10
C ARG A 131 -5.67 7.97 -29.11
N ALA A 132 -5.70 7.26 -30.22
CA ALA A 132 -6.40 5.99 -30.33
C ALA A 132 -5.78 4.92 -29.41
N GLU A 133 -4.46 4.85 -29.34
CA GLU A 133 -3.73 3.90 -28.48
C GLU A 133 -3.92 4.20 -26.99
N LEU A 134 -3.75 5.47 -26.57
CA LEU A 134 -3.97 5.86 -25.20
C LEU A 134 -5.44 5.66 -24.76
N ASN A 135 -6.39 5.95 -25.64
CA ASN A 135 -7.79 5.68 -25.37
C ASN A 135 -8.08 4.17 -25.26
N ALA A 136 -7.40 3.34 -26.02
CA ALA A 136 -7.54 1.89 -25.90
C ALA A 136 -7.01 1.39 -24.54
N ILE A 137 -5.84 1.86 -24.09
CA ILE A 137 -5.25 1.50 -22.79
C ILE A 137 -6.14 1.91 -21.63
N PHE A 138 -6.66 3.14 -21.65
CA PHE A 138 -7.48 3.70 -20.59
C PHE A 138 -8.99 3.59 -20.84
N ASN A 139 -9.41 2.69 -21.73
CA ASN A 139 -10.82 2.44 -22.04
C ASN A 139 -11.62 3.70 -22.37
N GLY A 140 -11.01 4.62 -23.12
CA GLY A 140 -11.65 5.87 -23.58
C GLY A 140 -11.65 7.01 -22.57
N THR A 141 -11.05 6.83 -21.37
CA THR A 141 -11.04 7.87 -20.33
C THR A 141 -9.85 8.83 -20.39
N PHE A 142 -8.85 8.56 -21.24
CA PHE A 142 -7.60 9.33 -21.27
C PHE A 142 -7.81 10.81 -21.63
N PHE A 143 -8.57 11.09 -22.69
CA PHE A 143 -8.82 12.47 -23.17
C PHE A 143 -10.10 13.08 -22.62
N TYR A 144 -10.45 12.66 -21.45
CA TYR A 144 -11.60 13.16 -20.74
C TYR A 144 -11.75 14.69 -20.74
N GLY A 145 -12.98 15.15 -20.93
CA GLY A 145 -13.34 16.58 -20.94
C GLY A 145 -12.93 17.33 -22.20
N GLN A 146 -12.28 16.70 -23.18
CA GLN A 146 -12.05 17.27 -24.50
C GLN A 146 -13.09 16.80 -25.51
N GLU A 147 -13.49 15.55 -25.45
CA GLU A 147 -14.38 14.92 -26.43
C GLU A 147 -15.86 15.01 -26.05
N ASP A 148 -16.17 15.07 -24.75
CA ASP A 148 -17.54 15.14 -24.23
C ASP A 148 -18.05 16.57 -23.95
N GLY A 149 -17.28 17.59 -24.32
CA GLY A 149 -17.62 18.98 -24.05
C GLY A 149 -17.51 19.35 -22.56
N GLY A 150 -16.82 18.55 -21.75
CA GLY A 150 -16.63 18.77 -20.32
C GLY A 150 -17.81 18.32 -19.47
N ASN A 151 -18.59 17.37 -19.94
CA ASN A 151 -19.77 16.88 -19.21
C ASN A 151 -19.43 15.85 -18.13
N SER A 152 -18.32 15.13 -18.29
CA SER A 152 -17.85 14.17 -17.30
C SER A 152 -17.10 14.80 -16.15
N GLY A 153 -16.96 14.12 -15.02
CA GLY A 153 -16.25 14.61 -13.84
C GLY A 153 -16.39 13.67 -12.66
N GLY A 154 -15.61 13.97 -11.62
CA GLY A 154 -15.79 13.31 -10.33
C GLY A 154 -17.19 13.55 -9.77
N VAL A 155 -17.56 12.74 -8.82
CA VAL A 155 -18.87 12.76 -8.15
C VAL A 155 -18.73 12.66 -6.65
N LEU A 156 -19.79 13.02 -5.93
CA LEU A 156 -20.03 12.65 -4.54
C LEU A 156 -21.25 11.72 -4.51
N VAL A 157 -21.06 10.52 -4.00
CA VAL A 157 -22.12 9.52 -3.85
C VAL A 157 -22.24 9.10 -2.40
N LYS A 158 -23.47 8.72 -2.01
CA LYS A 158 -23.81 8.07 -0.75
C LYS A 158 -24.15 6.61 -1.07
N VAL A 159 -23.50 5.68 -0.38
CA VAL A 159 -23.66 4.25 -0.61
C VAL A 159 -24.13 3.59 0.67
N ASN A 160 -25.22 2.83 0.60
CA ASN A 160 -25.65 1.99 1.71
C ASN A 160 -24.71 0.77 1.80
N VAL A 161 -24.03 0.61 2.93
CA VAL A 161 -22.99 -0.44 3.08
C VAL A 161 -23.55 -1.86 3.12
N HIS A 162 -24.84 -2.02 3.42
CA HIS A 162 -25.50 -3.34 3.49
C HIS A 162 -26.07 -3.78 2.15
N THR A 163 -26.61 -2.84 1.38
CA THR A 163 -27.32 -3.14 0.11
C THR A 163 -26.49 -2.81 -1.13
N GLY A 164 -25.47 -1.95 -1.01
CA GLY A 164 -24.72 -1.41 -2.14
C GLY A 164 -25.50 -0.34 -2.92
N GLU A 165 -26.72 0.04 -2.48
CA GLU A 165 -27.51 1.07 -3.14
C GLU A 165 -26.79 2.42 -3.09
N MET A 166 -26.64 3.06 -4.24
CA MET A 166 -25.95 4.33 -4.41
C MET A 166 -26.89 5.48 -4.71
N THR A 167 -26.66 6.63 -4.07
CA THR A 167 -27.38 7.87 -4.34
C THR A 167 -26.36 8.94 -4.76
N LEU A 168 -26.58 9.55 -5.93
CA LEU A 168 -25.77 10.66 -6.41
C LEU A 168 -26.13 11.93 -5.65
N LEU A 169 -25.13 12.53 -4.98
CA LEU A 169 -25.33 13.77 -4.24
C LEU A 169 -24.76 14.99 -4.99
N MET A 170 -23.64 14.82 -5.71
CA MET A 170 -23.03 15.91 -6.46
C MET A 170 -22.37 15.40 -7.74
N SER A 171 -22.61 16.09 -8.84
CA SER A 171 -21.98 15.85 -10.14
C SER A 171 -22.11 17.08 -11.03
N LYS A 172 -21.39 17.06 -12.17
CA LYS A 172 -21.52 18.08 -13.21
C LYS A 172 -22.95 18.21 -13.73
N SER A 173 -23.63 17.10 -13.97
CA SER A 173 -25.02 17.08 -14.47
C SER A 173 -26.03 17.58 -13.45
N LEU A 174 -25.83 17.29 -12.18
CA LEU A 174 -26.76 17.64 -11.09
C LEU A 174 -26.57 19.09 -10.58
N ASN A 175 -25.32 19.53 -10.42
CA ASN A 175 -24.99 20.79 -9.74
C ASN A 175 -24.24 21.76 -10.65
N GLY A 176 -23.92 21.40 -11.89
CA GLY A 176 -23.14 22.22 -12.83
C GLY A 176 -21.63 22.27 -12.53
N VAL A 177 -21.14 21.55 -11.51
CA VAL A 177 -19.73 21.49 -11.13
C VAL A 177 -19.33 20.04 -10.85
N ALA A 178 -18.12 19.67 -11.26
CA ALA A 178 -17.55 18.36 -10.99
C ALA A 178 -16.59 18.45 -9.80
N PRO A 179 -16.80 17.67 -8.74
CA PRO A 179 -15.87 17.63 -7.61
C PRO A 179 -14.62 16.82 -7.95
N LEU A 180 -13.56 17.13 -7.21
CA LEU A 180 -12.31 16.40 -7.13
C LEU A 180 -11.90 16.39 -5.66
N PHE A 181 -12.59 15.58 -4.87
CA PHE A 181 -12.39 15.56 -3.42
C PHE A 181 -11.22 14.65 -3.04
N ARG A 182 -10.28 15.20 -2.28
CA ARG A 182 -9.04 14.52 -1.87
C ARG A 182 -9.07 14.00 -0.45
N ASN A 183 -9.91 14.56 0.42
CA ASN A 183 -10.03 14.19 1.81
C ASN A 183 -11.43 14.50 2.33
N ALA A 184 -11.82 13.83 3.41
CA ALA A 184 -13.07 14.07 4.10
C ALA A 184 -12.86 13.93 5.62
N ILE A 185 -13.64 14.70 6.39
CA ILE A 185 -13.61 14.64 7.84
C ILE A 185 -15.03 14.83 8.40
N ARG A 186 -15.32 14.12 9.49
CA ARG A 186 -16.51 14.40 10.30
C ARG A 186 -16.16 15.47 11.33
N TYR A 187 -16.93 16.54 11.32
CA TYR A 187 -16.82 17.59 12.32
C TYR A 187 -18.20 17.92 12.86
N LYS A 188 -18.39 17.72 14.17
CA LYS A 188 -19.71 17.71 14.81
C LYS A 188 -20.61 16.68 14.10
N ASP A 189 -21.82 17.06 13.72
CA ASP A 189 -22.79 16.16 13.06
C ASP A 189 -22.81 16.31 11.53
N LYS A 190 -21.76 16.91 10.94
CA LYS A 190 -21.63 17.15 9.51
C LYS A 190 -20.40 16.47 8.94
N LEU A 191 -20.42 16.24 7.63
CA LEU A 191 -19.29 15.74 6.88
C LEU A 191 -18.72 16.85 6.02
N TYR A 192 -17.42 16.98 5.97
CA TYR A 192 -16.72 18.00 5.20
C TYR A 192 -15.82 17.32 4.18
N PHE A 193 -16.05 17.63 2.90
CA PHE A 193 -15.27 17.12 1.79
C PHE A 193 -14.42 18.25 1.22
N CYS A 194 -13.11 18.05 1.14
CA CYS A 194 -12.18 19.05 0.64
C CYS A 194 -11.46 18.58 -0.64
N GLY A 195 -11.06 19.59 -1.42
CA GLY A 195 -10.33 19.37 -2.65
C GLY A 195 -10.48 20.54 -3.58
N SER A 196 -10.95 20.30 -4.77
CA SER A 196 -11.29 21.36 -5.73
C SER A 196 -12.56 21.00 -6.49
N VAL A 197 -13.20 22.02 -7.03
CA VAL A 197 -14.34 21.82 -7.95
C VAL A 197 -14.13 22.63 -9.21
N ASN A 198 -14.59 22.10 -10.35
CA ASN A 198 -14.43 22.73 -11.64
C ASN A 198 -15.68 22.58 -12.50
N ALA A 199 -16.04 23.63 -13.23
CA ALA A 199 -17.08 23.58 -14.23
C ALA A 199 -16.75 22.64 -15.41
N ASN A 200 -15.49 22.34 -15.62
CA ASN A 200 -14.98 21.50 -16.73
C ASN A 200 -14.47 20.12 -16.28
N GLY A 201 -14.62 19.77 -15.00
CA GLY A 201 -14.23 18.46 -14.49
C GLY A 201 -12.73 18.20 -14.29
N ARG A 202 -11.89 19.15 -14.58
CA ARG A 202 -10.43 19.07 -14.40
C ARG A 202 -10.01 20.04 -13.34
N GLY A 203 -9.20 19.72 -12.39
CA GLY A 203 -8.65 20.56 -11.34
C GLY A 203 -9.36 21.91 -11.22
N GLY A 204 -9.45 22.56 -10.15
CA GLY A 204 -10.29 23.74 -10.10
C GLY A 204 -10.15 24.56 -8.82
N LEU A 205 -11.19 25.25 -8.47
CA LEU A 205 -11.20 26.13 -7.32
C LEU A 205 -11.12 25.32 -6.04
N PRO A 206 -10.11 25.58 -5.18
CA PRO A 206 -9.99 24.94 -3.86
C PRO A 206 -11.26 25.16 -3.06
N SER A 207 -11.91 24.10 -2.62
CA SER A 207 -13.26 24.17 -2.05
C SER A 207 -13.44 23.19 -0.90
N ILE A 208 -14.33 23.56 0.02
CA ILE A 208 -14.86 22.66 1.05
C ILE A 208 -16.37 22.66 0.96
N TYR A 209 -16.92 21.47 0.89
CA TYR A 209 -18.34 21.22 0.92
C TYR A 209 -18.73 20.54 2.22
N GLU A 210 -19.69 21.16 2.90
CA GLU A 210 -20.40 20.59 4.05
C GLU A 210 -21.57 19.77 3.53
N VAL A 211 -21.68 18.54 4.00
CA VAL A 211 -22.80 17.64 3.76
C VAL A 211 -23.52 17.42 5.08
N ASP A 212 -24.84 17.64 5.08
CA ASP A 212 -25.71 17.29 6.20
C ASP A 212 -26.27 15.88 6.00
N PRO A 213 -25.84 14.88 6.79
CA PRO A 213 -26.32 13.50 6.58
C PRO A 213 -27.78 13.31 6.94
N SER A 214 -28.43 14.28 7.60
CA SER A 214 -29.83 14.17 8.01
C SER A 214 -30.80 14.39 6.86
N ASP A 215 -30.41 15.16 5.84
CA ASP A 215 -31.23 15.48 4.68
C ASP A 215 -30.47 15.46 3.35
N ASP A 216 -29.18 15.08 3.39
CA ASP A 216 -28.25 15.04 2.25
C ASP A 216 -28.03 16.40 1.58
N SER A 217 -28.32 17.49 2.26
CA SER A 217 -28.07 18.83 1.74
C SER A 217 -26.55 19.12 1.68
N ILE A 218 -26.13 19.83 0.62
CA ILE A 218 -24.73 20.16 0.37
C ILE A 218 -24.56 21.67 0.26
N THR A 219 -23.59 22.20 1.00
CA THR A 219 -23.27 23.62 1.00
C THR A 219 -21.77 23.84 0.81
N CYS A 220 -21.37 24.69 -0.14
CA CYS A 220 -19.99 25.17 -0.23
C CYS A 220 -19.73 26.17 0.90
N VAL A 221 -18.95 25.78 1.91
CA VAL A 221 -18.64 26.62 3.07
C VAL A 221 -17.33 27.38 2.92
N TYR A 222 -16.49 26.98 1.95
CA TYR A 222 -15.23 27.65 1.67
C TYR A 222 -14.84 27.48 0.21
N GLN A 223 -14.34 28.56 -0.41
CA GLN A 223 -13.73 28.58 -1.73
C GLN A 223 -12.51 29.48 -1.69
N GLY A 224 -11.31 28.90 -1.91
CA GLY A 224 -10.05 29.59 -1.70
C GLY A 224 -9.63 30.54 -2.83
N LEU A 225 -10.15 30.35 -4.03
CA LEU A 225 -9.94 31.23 -5.20
C LEU A 225 -11.32 31.65 -5.74
N SER A 226 -11.41 32.89 -6.20
CA SER A 226 -12.71 33.46 -6.56
C SER A 226 -13.15 33.08 -7.99
N ASN A 227 -12.19 32.73 -8.84
CA ASN A 227 -12.46 32.44 -10.25
C ASN A 227 -11.30 31.72 -10.93
N MET A 228 -11.55 31.21 -12.15
CA MET A 228 -10.57 30.47 -12.95
C MET A 228 -9.39 31.31 -13.44
N GLN A 229 -9.49 32.65 -13.44
CA GLN A 229 -8.35 33.49 -13.78
C GLN A 229 -7.31 33.51 -12.65
N GLU A 230 -7.76 33.60 -11.39
CA GLU A 230 -6.89 33.45 -10.23
C GLU A 230 -6.28 32.06 -10.16
N TYR A 231 -7.06 31.03 -10.47
CA TYR A 231 -6.56 29.66 -10.62
C TYR A 231 -5.43 29.57 -11.64
N ALA A 232 -5.63 30.12 -12.84
CA ALA A 232 -4.61 30.11 -13.89
C ALA A 232 -3.34 30.90 -13.50
N GLN A 233 -3.48 31.96 -12.70
CA GLN A 233 -2.32 32.69 -12.16
C GLN A 233 -1.56 31.87 -11.13
N ALA A 234 -2.27 31.23 -10.19
CA ALA A 234 -1.68 30.34 -9.20
C ALA A 234 -0.96 29.16 -9.88
N TYR A 235 -1.60 28.53 -10.87
CA TYR A 235 -1.02 27.44 -11.65
C TYR A 235 0.27 27.85 -12.39
N LYS A 236 0.27 29.04 -13.02
CA LYS A 236 1.47 29.58 -13.68
C LYS A 236 2.59 29.94 -12.70
N ALA A 237 2.24 30.33 -11.49
CA ALA A 237 3.19 30.58 -10.41
C ALA A 237 3.72 29.27 -9.78
N GLY A 238 3.25 28.11 -10.26
CA GLY A 238 3.65 26.81 -9.76
C GLY A 238 3.03 26.43 -8.41
N VAL A 239 1.93 27.06 -8.05
CA VAL A 239 1.24 26.81 -6.79
C VAL A 239 0.27 25.66 -6.97
N CYS A 240 0.43 24.59 -6.19
CA CYS A 240 -0.52 23.48 -6.18
C CYS A 240 -1.87 23.96 -5.66
N THR A 241 -2.91 23.86 -6.48
CA THR A 241 -4.25 24.32 -6.13
C THR A 241 -5.10 23.15 -5.67
N GLY A 242 -5.65 23.27 -4.47
CA GLY A 242 -6.54 22.27 -3.86
C GLY A 242 -6.31 22.17 -2.36
N ILE A 243 -7.30 21.70 -1.66
CA ILE A 243 -7.25 21.47 -0.22
C ILE A 243 -7.06 19.96 0.00
N ARG A 244 -6.09 19.56 0.84
CA ARG A 244 -5.81 18.16 1.17
C ARG A 244 -5.89 17.89 2.67
N GLY A 245 -5.16 18.64 3.49
CA GLY A 245 -5.09 18.43 4.92
C GLY A 245 -6.30 18.99 5.65
N MET A 246 -6.90 18.19 6.51
CA MET A 246 -7.95 18.59 7.44
C MET A 246 -7.77 17.89 8.79
N ALA A 247 -7.99 18.61 9.88
CA ALA A 247 -7.98 18.06 11.23
C ALA A 247 -9.04 18.74 12.13
N VAL A 248 -9.35 18.11 13.24
CA VAL A 248 -10.08 18.77 14.33
C VAL A 248 -9.08 19.04 15.45
N TYR A 249 -8.90 20.32 15.79
CA TYR A 249 -8.02 20.79 16.86
C TYR A 249 -8.83 21.52 17.93
N ASP A 250 -8.78 21.07 19.16
CA ASP A 250 -9.51 21.63 20.28
C ASP A 250 -10.98 21.96 19.93
N GLY A 251 -11.67 21.02 19.26
CA GLY A 251 -13.07 21.16 18.83
C GLY A 251 -13.32 22.16 17.70
N LYS A 252 -12.30 22.52 16.93
CA LYS A 252 -12.37 23.43 15.78
C LYS A 252 -11.84 22.74 14.52
N LEU A 253 -12.42 23.04 13.37
CA LEU A 253 -11.98 22.48 12.09
C LEU A 253 -10.78 23.29 11.57
N VAL A 254 -9.66 22.61 11.34
CA VAL A 254 -8.46 23.14 10.67
C VAL A 254 -8.38 22.59 9.27
N ILE A 255 -8.07 23.45 8.32
CA ILE A 255 -7.90 23.10 6.91
C ILE A 255 -6.62 23.68 6.35
N SER A 256 -6.00 22.95 5.41
CA SER A 256 -4.97 23.53 4.57
C SER A 256 -5.60 24.24 3.37
N ASN A 257 -4.95 25.27 2.86
CA ASN A 257 -5.24 25.82 1.55
C ASN A 257 -3.97 26.30 0.86
N VAL A 258 -4.04 26.52 -0.43
CA VAL A 258 -2.95 27.07 -1.21
C VAL A 258 -3.48 28.22 -2.05
N GLY A 259 -2.90 29.41 -1.86
CA GLY A 259 -3.20 30.59 -2.63
C GLY A 259 -2.08 30.96 -3.58
N VAL A 260 -2.18 32.13 -4.19
CA VAL A 260 -1.14 32.65 -5.11
C VAL A 260 0.21 32.84 -4.39
N ASP A 261 0.16 33.09 -3.09
CA ASP A 261 1.33 33.34 -2.24
C ASP A 261 1.85 32.08 -1.52
N GLY A 262 1.34 30.89 -1.85
CA GLY A 262 1.75 29.62 -1.25
C GLY A 262 0.73 29.01 -0.31
N GLY A 263 1.17 27.99 0.46
CA GLY A 263 0.34 27.27 1.42
C GLY A 263 0.04 28.07 2.69
N TYR A 264 -1.13 27.83 3.28
CA TYR A 264 -1.51 28.42 4.57
C TYR A 264 -2.54 27.55 5.30
N LEU A 265 -2.68 27.80 6.60
CA LEU A 265 -3.63 27.12 7.46
C LEU A 265 -4.78 28.05 7.88
N LEU A 266 -5.96 27.48 7.90
CA LEU A 266 -7.21 28.13 8.31
C LEU A 266 -7.87 27.32 9.42
N ILE A 267 -8.50 28.00 10.36
CA ILE A 267 -9.23 27.40 11.47
C ILE A 267 -10.64 28.00 11.61
N SER A 268 -11.60 27.20 12.03
CA SER A 268 -12.98 27.65 12.28
C SER A 268 -13.68 26.83 13.36
N ASP A 269 -14.41 27.48 14.24
CA ASP A 269 -15.37 26.85 15.14
C ASP A 269 -16.75 26.66 14.50
N ASN A 270 -16.99 27.38 13.40
CA ASN A 270 -18.23 27.33 12.60
C ASN A 270 -17.94 27.61 11.12
N PRO A 271 -17.63 26.56 10.33
CA PRO A 271 -17.25 26.68 8.93
C PRO A 271 -18.21 27.53 8.08
N SER A 272 -19.52 27.46 8.33
CA SER A 272 -20.54 28.27 7.62
C SER A 272 -20.42 29.77 7.86
N LYS A 273 -19.67 30.21 8.90
CA LYS A 273 -19.37 31.62 9.18
C LYS A 273 -18.02 32.07 8.66
N GLY A 274 -17.22 31.15 8.13
CA GLY A 274 -15.89 31.40 7.58
C GLY A 274 -14.76 30.84 8.43
N PHE A 275 -13.55 31.12 7.97
CA PHE A 275 -12.30 30.64 8.57
C PHE A 275 -11.35 31.78 8.86
N THR A 276 -10.53 31.64 9.88
CA THR A 276 -9.42 32.55 10.22
C THR A 276 -8.10 31.94 9.78
N LYS A 277 -7.22 32.73 9.19
CA LYS A 277 -5.86 32.28 8.81
C LYS A 277 -4.97 32.32 10.03
N ILE A 278 -4.33 31.18 10.35
CA ILE A 278 -3.46 31.03 11.53
C ILE A 278 -1.99 30.82 11.20
N ALA A 279 -1.67 30.47 9.96
CA ALA A 279 -0.29 30.38 9.48
C ALA A 279 -0.24 30.66 7.98
N THR A 280 0.85 31.21 7.55
CA THR A 280 1.24 31.36 6.13
C THR A 280 2.37 30.41 5.79
N GLN A 281 2.71 30.34 4.51
CA GLN A 281 3.84 29.54 4.07
C GLN A 281 5.14 29.93 4.79
N SER A 282 5.39 31.19 5.02
CA SER A 282 6.61 31.66 5.71
C SER A 282 6.68 31.26 7.16
N ASP A 283 5.55 31.04 7.82
CA ASP A 283 5.52 30.56 9.21
C ASP A 283 5.81 29.08 9.29
N LEU A 284 5.37 28.31 8.29
CA LEU A 284 5.50 26.87 8.24
C LEU A 284 6.80 26.42 7.54
N PHE A 285 7.21 27.14 6.47
CA PHE A 285 8.31 26.79 5.59
C PHE A 285 9.38 27.86 5.61
N ASN A 286 9.97 28.07 6.71
CA ASN A 286 11.14 28.91 6.75
C ASN A 286 12.41 28.12 6.35
N TYR A 287 12.26 27.27 5.34
CA TYR A 287 13.39 26.46 4.83
C TYR A 287 14.10 27.22 3.71
N PRO A 288 15.23 27.87 3.98
CA PRO A 288 16.11 28.33 2.92
C PRO A 288 16.70 27.13 2.17
N ALA A 289 16.52 25.96 2.76
CA ALA A 289 17.20 24.81 2.34
C ALA A 289 16.60 24.19 1.12
N VAL A 290 17.43 23.96 0.39
CA VAL A 290 17.89 22.86 -0.39
C VAL A 290 17.08 22.63 -1.67
N HIS A 291 15.75 22.55 -1.65
CA HIS A 291 15.01 22.12 -2.84
C HIS A 291 13.78 22.98 -3.13
N TYR A 292 13.49 23.90 -2.23
CA TYR A 292 12.28 24.70 -2.28
C TYR A 292 12.39 25.95 -3.17
N LYS A 293 13.57 26.54 -3.23
CA LYS A 293 13.78 27.78 -4.01
C LYS A 293 13.67 27.61 -5.51
N ASP A 294 13.96 26.43 -6.00
CA ASP A 294 13.97 26.13 -7.43
C ASP A 294 12.75 25.30 -7.86
N SER A 295 11.78 25.13 -6.96
CA SER A 295 10.53 24.44 -7.22
C SER A 295 9.60 25.28 -8.08
N VAL A 296 9.10 24.74 -9.17
CA VAL A 296 8.09 25.37 -10.03
C VAL A 296 6.75 25.46 -9.33
N TYR A 297 6.46 24.46 -8.50
CA TYR A 297 5.25 24.37 -7.72
C TYR A 297 5.64 24.59 -6.27
N GLY A 298 5.29 25.75 -5.70
CA GLY A 298 5.42 25.97 -4.26
C GLY A 298 4.86 24.76 -3.53
N GLY A 299 5.51 24.27 -2.48
CA GLY A 299 5.11 23.09 -1.78
C GLY A 299 3.69 23.14 -1.26
N GLY A 300 3.13 21.98 -0.96
CA GLY A 300 1.77 21.84 -0.46
C GLY A 300 1.74 21.29 0.95
N ILE A 301 0.69 21.63 1.67
CA ILE A 301 0.34 20.97 2.94
C ILE A 301 -0.42 19.71 2.57
N TRP A 302 0.12 18.54 2.95
CA TRP A 302 -0.46 17.26 2.56
C TRP A 302 -1.35 16.66 3.62
N GLU A 303 -0.89 16.68 4.86
CA GLU A 303 -1.64 16.10 5.97
C GLU A 303 -1.56 17.00 7.19
N ILE A 304 -2.60 16.97 8.00
CA ILE A 304 -2.69 17.68 9.29
C ILE A 304 -3.30 16.72 10.30
N VAL A 305 -2.71 16.63 11.47
CA VAL A 305 -3.27 15.84 12.56
C VAL A 305 -3.09 16.56 13.90
N GLU A 306 -4.06 16.45 14.76
CA GLU A 306 -3.91 16.82 16.18
C GLU A 306 -3.34 15.62 16.92
N TYR A 307 -2.26 15.84 17.67
CA TYR A 307 -1.65 14.80 18.49
C TYR A 307 -1.08 15.41 19.77
N ASN A 308 -1.54 14.89 20.92
CA ASN A 308 -1.17 15.37 22.25
C ASN A 308 -1.33 16.90 22.46
N GLY A 309 -2.40 17.49 21.90
CA GLY A 309 -2.73 18.91 22.06
C GLY A 309 -1.96 19.86 21.13
N SER A 310 -1.15 19.34 20.19
CA SER A 310 -0.46 20.11 19.16
C SER A 310 -0.94 19.73 17.77
N LEU A 311 -0.84 20.66 16.79
CA LEU A 311 -1.05 20.36 15.38
C LEU A 311 0.26 19.91 14.76
N TYR A 312 0.24 18.75 14.09
CA TYR A 312 1.34 18.32 13.23
C TYR A 312 0.94 18.49 11.77
N VAL A 313 1.76 19.24 11.06
CA VAL A 313 1.52 19.65 9.67
C VAL A 313 2.60 19.05 8.78
N ALA A 314 2.23 18.13 7.91
CA ALA A 314 3.11 17.54 6.92
C ALA A 314 3.08 18.35 5.63
N MET A 315 4.26 18.70 5.16
CA MET A 315 4.47 19.58 4.01
C MET A 315 5.43 18.93 3.03
N CYS A 316 5.19 19.13 1.74
CA CYS A 316 6.10 18.66 0.69
C CYS A 316 6.69 19.82 -0.10
N THR A 317 7.87 19.58 -0.67
CA THR A 317 8.41 20.45 -1.71
C THR A 317 7.66 20.23 -3.01
N GLY A 318 7.58 21.26 -3.83
CA GLY A 318 7.02 21.13 -5.17
C GLY A 318 7.99 20.45 -6.15
N THR A 319 7.52 20.23 -7.37
CA THR A 319 8.36 19.72 -8.45
C THR A 319 9.37 20.80 -8.86
N PRO A 320 10.67 20.51 -8.94
CA PRO A 320 11.66 21.47 -9.45
C PRO A 320 11.36 21.90 -10.87
N ALA A 321 11.59 23.18 -11.18
CA ALA A 321 11.44 23.75 -12.53
C ALA A 321 12.34 23.05 -13.56
N THR A 322 13.51 22.65 -13.10
CA THR A 322 14.48 21.88 -13.88
C THR A 322 15.07 20.82 -12.96
N ARG A 323 14.94 19.58 -13.34
CA ARG A 323 15.70 18.51 -12.68
C ARG A 323 17.15 18.62 -13.15
N VAL A 324 17.98 19.16 -12.31
CA VAL A 324 19.42 19.22 -12.54
C VAL A 324 20.09 18.68 -11.30
N GLY A 325 20.68 17.50 -11.40
CA GLY A 325 21.49 16.92 -10.36
C GLY A 325 20.70 16.65 -9.06
N ASP A 326 21.12 17.25 -7.96
CA ASP A 326 20.66 16.94 -6.60
C ASP A 326 19.31 17.57 -6.20
N ASN A 327 18.52 18.12 -7.14
CA ASN A 327 17.21 18.70 -6.86
C ASN A 327 16.16 17.60 -6.67
N MET A 328 16.12 17.03 -5.48
CA MET A 328 15.18 15.99 -5.11
C MET A 328 13.98 16.56 -4.35
N ARG A 329 12.82 15.91 -4.48
CA ARG A 329 11.68 16.21 -3.63
C ARG A 329 11.98 15.80 -2.19
N SER A 330 11.44 16.55 -1.26
CA SER A 330 11.61 16.34 0.17
C SER A 330 10.36 16.77 0.93
N PHE A 331 10.26 16.38 2.19
CA PHE A 331 9.16 16.78 3.05
C PHE A 331 9.65 17.24 4.43
N ALA A 332 8.76 17.94 5.11
CA ALA A 332 8.95 18.37 6.48
C ALA A 332 7.67 18.15 7.29
N ILE A 333 7.83 18.04 8.61
CA ILE A 333 6.73 18.03 9.56
C ILE A 333 6.99 19.11 10.58
N VAL A 334 6.01 20.01 10.76
CA VAL A 334 6.07 21.13 11.68
C VAL A 334 4.99 20.93 12.74
N ARG A 335 5.36 21.17 14.01
CA ARG A 335 4.44 21.19 15.13
C ARG A 335 3.97 22.62 15.39
N GLY A 336 2.66 22.81 15.56
CA GLY A 336 2.02 24.05 15.94
C GLY A 336 1.42 23.97 17.32
N ASP A 337 1.86 24.85 18.21
CA ASP A 337 1.39 24.98 19.57
C ASP A 337 0.67 26.32 19.74
N CYS A 338 -0.58 26.32 20.21
CA CYS A 338 -1.34 27.53 20.50
C CYS A 338 -1.30 27.84 21.99
N SER A 339 -0.78 29.02 22.35
CA SER A 339 -0.65 29.47 23.75
C SER A 339 -1.71 30.50 24.19
N GLY A 340 -2.68 30.83 23.33
CA GLY A 340 -3.65 31.90 23.58
C GLY A 340 -4.96 31.74 22.84
N ASP A 341 -5.43 32.83 22.24
CA ASP A 341 -6.61 32.78 21.37
C ASP A 341 -6.28 32.09 20.06
N TRP A 342 -6.97 31.00 19.78
CA TRP A 342 -6.76 30.21 18.57
C TRP A 342 -7.00 30.99 17.26
N ASN A 343 -7.76 32.09 17.30
CA ASN A 343 -7.99 33.00 16.17
C ASN A 343 -6.83 33.98 15.93
N ASP A 344 -5.94 34.12 16.88
CA ASP A 344 -4.81 35.04 16.78
C ASP A 344 -3.59 34.29 16.20
N PRO A 345 -3.11 34.61 14.98
CA PRO A 345 -1.91 34.00 14.42
C PRO A 345 -0.68 34.14 15.34
N ASP A 346 -0.56 35.22 16.07
CA ASP A 346 0.56 35.50 16.97
C ASP A 346 0.55 34.60 18.25
N ALA A 347 -0.58 33.92 18.52
CA ALA A 347 -0.68 32.95 19.61
C ALA A 347 -0.10 31.58 19.24
N TRP A 348 0.22 31.33 17.96
CA TRP A 348 0.76 30.09 17.46
C TRP A 348 2.29 30.12 17.37
N THR A 349 2.93 29.03 17.80
CA THR A 349 4.35 28.80 17.64
C THR A 349 4.56 27.58 16.76
N TRP A 350 5.35 27.72 15.69
CA TRP A 350 5.62 26.66 14.72
C TRP A 350 7.05 26.15 14.90
N THR A 351 7.20 24.84 15.16
CA THR A 351 8.49 24.21 15.47
C THR A 351 8.75 23.08 14.48
N PRO A 352 9.86 23.09 13.72
CA PRO A 352 10.25 22.00 12.87
C PRO A 352 10.58 20.73 13.67
N VAL A 353 9.94 19.61 13.31
CA VAL A 353 10.16 18.28 13.90
C VAL A 353 10.98 17.40 12.95
N VAL A 354 10.53 17.31 11.70
CA VAL A 354 11.22 16.64 10.60
C VAL A 354 11.54 17.68 9.54
N GLY A 355 12.76 17.69 9.03
CA GLY A 355 13.20 18.64 8.02
C GLY A 355 14.69 18.91 8.07
N ASP A 356 15.12 20.15 7.77
CA ASP A 356 16.54 20.51 7.80
C ASP A 356 17.01 20.84 9.22
N GLN A 357 18.15 20.29 9.58
CA GLN A 357 18.81 20.57 10.86
C GLN A 357 19.18 22.05 10.98
N ALA A 358 19.47 22.71 9.86
CA ALA A 358 19.78 24.16 9.85
C ALA A 358 18.59 25.02 10.28
N ASP A 359 17.36 24.53 10.10
CA ASP A 359 16.12 25.15 10.53
C ASP A 359 15.67 24.71 11.93
N GLY A 360 16.45 23.85 12.57
CA GLY A 360 16.21 23.35 13.92
C GLY A 360 15.46 22.03 13.99
N ALA A 361 15.20 21.36 12.87
CA ALA A 361 14.56 20.04 12.88
C ALA A 361 15.47 19.00 13.55
N LYS A 362 14.89 18.19 14.43
CA LYS A 362 15.60 17.10 15.11
C LYS A 362 15.83 15.90 14.20
N TYR A 363 14.89 15.63 13.31
CA TYR A 363 14.89 14.49 12.40
C TYR A 363 15.00 14.92 10.95
N THR A 364 15.91 14.30 10.19
CA THR A 364 16.24 14.71 8.82
C THR A 364 15.85 13.71 7.73
N PHE A 365 15.14 12.64 8.09
CA PHE A 365 14.79 11.58 7.13
C PHE A 365 13.88 12.06 5.99
N GLY A 366 13.17 13.18 6.15
CA GLY A 366 12.37 13.77 5.07
C GLY A 366 13.18 14.48 3.98
N ILE A 367 14.48 14.73 4.23
CA ILE A 367 15.40 15.40 3.31
C ILE A 367 16.64 14.58 2.98
N ASP A 368 16.59 13.27 3.19
CA ASP A 368 17.71 12.36 2.92
C ASP A 368 18.11 12.42 1.43
N PRO A 369 19.32 12.87 1.08
CA PRO A 369 19.75 13.03 -0.31
C PRO A 369 19.93 11.68 -1.03
N ALA A 370 20.07 10.59 -0.29
CA ALA A 370 20.18 9.26 -0.87
C ALA A 370 18.83 8.70 -1.33
N ARG A 371 17.71 9.35 -0.95
CA ARG A 371 16.36 8.85 -1.16
C ARG A 371 15.44 9.97 -1.62
N THR A 372 14.61 9.71 -2.63
CA THR A 372 13.55 10.64 -3.01
C THR A 372 12.35 10.45 -2.11
N ARG A 373 11.91 11.51 -1.45
CA ARG A 373 10.72 11.51 -0.60
C ARG A 373 9.86 12.70 -0.95
N ALA A 374 8.71 12.46 -1.56
CA ALA A 374 7.85 13.56 -1.98
C ALA A 374 7.05 14.13 -0.82
N ALA A 375 6.54 13.28 0.08
CA ALA A 375 5.72 13.72 1.19
C ALA A 375 5.71 12.73 2.36
N ALA A 376 5.36 13.23 3.55
CA ALA A 376 4.65 12.46 4.56
C ALA A 376 3.17 12.58 4.23
N CYS A 377 2.60 11.51 3.71
CA CYS A 377 1.31 11.56 3.04
C CYS A 377 0.16 11.07 3.89
N ASN A 378 0.48 10.41 4.99
CA ASN A 378 -0.46 9.76 5.85
C ASN A 378 0.03 9.85 7.30
N MET A 379 -0.79 10.38 8.16
CA MET A 379 -0.55 10.46 9.60
C MET A 379 -1.76 9.91 10.35
N CYS A 380 -1.55 8.87 11.16
CA CYS A 380 -2.63 8.20 11.89
C CYS A 380 -2.22 7.90 13.33
N ILE A 381 -3.11 8.14 14.27
CA ILE A 381 -2.87 7.83 15.68
C ILE A 381 -3.33 6.40 15.97
N TYR A 382 -2.42 5.59 16.51
CA TYR A 382 -2.72 4.24 16.95
C TYR A 382 -1.89 3.89 18.19
N ASP A 383 -2.53 3.30 19.18
CA ASP A 383 -1.94 2.88 20.46
C ASP A 383 -1.03 3.94 21.12
N GLY A 384 -1.49 5.19 21.12
CA GLY A 384 -0.78 6.34 21.70
C GLY A 384 0.37 6.89 20.88
N TYR A 385 0.68 6.33 19.69
CA TYR A 385 1.68 6.81 18.76
C TYR A 385 1.07 7.47 17.54
N LEU A 386 1.77 8.45 17.00
CA LEU A 386 1.48 9.01 15.68
C LEU A 386 2.30 8.26 14.62
N TYR A 387 1.63 7.48 13.78
CA TYR A 387 2.25 6.78 12.64
C TYR A 387 2.33 7.70 11.44
N ILE A 388 3.47 7.66 10.74
CA ILE A 388 3.81 8.56 9.62
C ILE A 388 4.27 7.71 8.44
N GLY A 389 3.50 7.71 7.36
CA GLY A 389 3.80 7.00 6.12
C GLY A 389 4.39 7.92 5.06
N GLU A 390 5.42 7.44 4.37
CA GLU A 390 6.05 8.15 3.27
C GLU A 390 5.32 7.98 1.94
N TYR A 391 5.53 8.91 1.05
CA TYR A 391 5.24 8.88 -0.37
C TYR A 391 6.53 9.11 -1.16
N ASN A 392 6.88 8.15 -1.97
CA ASN A 392 7.85 8.33 -3.02
C ASN A 392 7.09 8.65 -4.30
N ASP A 393 7.44 9.73 -4.96
CA ASP A 393 6.62 10.30 -6.02
C ASP A 393 6.43 9.35 -7.22
N GLU A 394 5.20 8.99 -7.50
CA GLU A 394 4.82 8.16 -8.65
C GLU A 394 5.12 8.82 -10.00
N GLU A 395 5.14 10.15 -10.04
CA GLU A 395 5.46 10.91 -11.24
C GLU A 395 6.96 10.87 -11.57
N ILE A 396 7.83 10.64 -10.58
CA ILE A 396 9.29 10.61 -10.79
C ILE A 396 9.71 9.54 -11.80
N PRO A 397 9.25 8.29 -11.72
CA PRO A 397 9.60 7.29 -12.74
C PRO A 397 9.22 7.71 -14.15
N LEU A 398 8.03 8.29 -14.32
CA LEU A 398 7.55 8.77 -15.62
C LEU A 398 8.33 9.99 -16.07
N GLU A 399 8.62 10.92 -15.19
CA GLU A 399 9.42 12.10 -15.50
C GLU A 399 10.88 11.75 -15.81
N GLU A 400 11.50 10.83 -15.08
CA GLU A 400 12.85 10.35 -15.37
C GLU A 400 12.92 9.66 -16.72
N LEU A 401 11.98 8.77 -17.03
CA LEU A 401 11.84 8.16 -18.35
C LEU A 401 11.72 9.21 -19.46
N MET A 402 10.97 10.29 -19.21
CA MET A 402 10.64 11.26 -20.24
C MET A 402 11.66 12.41 -20.37
N PHE A 403 12.27 12.84 -19.28
CA PHE A 403 13.05 14.08 -19.25
C PHE A 403 14.53 13.91 -18.99
N SER A 404 14.93 13.12 -18.00
CA SER A 404 16.33 12.98 -17.61
C SER A 404 16.99 11.69 -18.06
N GLN A 405 16.20 10.61 -18.17
CA GLN A 405 16.69 9.27 -18.48
C GLN A 405 17.73 8.74 -17.47
N ASP A 406 17.65 9.21 -16.22
CA ASP A 406 18.50 8.70 -15.13
C ASP A 406 17.90 7.43 -14.52
N PHE A 407 18.13 6.31 -15.19
CA PHE A 407 17.64 5.01 -14.73
C PHE A 407 18.37 4.49 -13.50
N GLY A 408 19.61 4.94 -13.26
CA GLY A 408 20.34 4.62 -12.04
C GLY A 408 19.66 5.20 -10.81
N PHE A 409 19.12 6.39 -10.92
CA PHE A 409 18.31 7.00 -9.87
C PHE A 409 16.99 6.22 -9.65
N LEU A 410 16.30 5.87 -10.73
CA LEU A 410 15.08 5.07 -10.64
C LEU A 410 15.33 3.70 -10.01
N ALA A 411 16.40 3.00 -10.40
CA ALA A 411 16.78 1.71 -9.83
C ALA A 411 17.01 1.80 -8.31
N ARG A 412 17.74 2.82 -7.86
CA ARG A 412 17.97 3.05 -6.41
C ARG A 412 16.67 3.34 -5.66
N ASN A 413 15.75 4.10 -6.25
CA ASN A 413 14.47 4.38 -5.62
C ASN A 413 13.57 3.16 -5.50
N LEU A 414 13.56 2.28 -6.51
CA LEU A 414 12.87 1.00 -6.42
C LEU A 414 13.47 0.08 -5.34
N GLU A 415 14.78 0.15 -5.10
CA GLU A 415 15.43 -0.62 -4.02
C GLU A 415 15.16 -0.07 -2.62
N GLN A 416 14.78 1.19 -2.53
CA GLN A 416 14.54 1.92 -1.29
C GLN A 416 13.10 2.47 -1.27
N SER A 417 12.12 1.59 -1.23
CA SER A 417 10.70 1.95 -1.18
C SER A 417 10.33 2.77 0.07
N VAL A 418 9.06 3.01 0.31
CA VAL A 418 8.58 3.89 1.37
C VAL A 418 8.76 3.30 2.76
N ASN A 419 9.10 4.16 3.70
CA ASN A 419 9.24 3.82 5.11
C ASN A 419 7.99 4.20 5.90
N LEU A 420 7.77 3.48 7.00
CA LEU A 420 6.77 3.81 8.01
C LEU A 420 7.49 4.15 9.31
N TYR A 421 7.18 5.31 9.87
CA TYR A 421 7.68 5.76 11.18
C TYR A 421 6.56 5.81 12.18
N ARG A 422 6.89 5.85 13.47
CA ARG A 422 5.98 6.26 14.53
C ARG A 422 6.66 7.23 15.48
N MET A 423 5.84 8.09 16.08
CA MET A 423 6.27 9.13 16.98
C MET A 423 5.52 9.04 18.31
N SER A 424 6.22 9.23 19.41
CA SER A 424 5.65 9.46 20.74
C SER A 424 6.22 10.74 21.35
N ILE A 425 5.63 11.20 22.42
CA ILE A 425 6.15 12.32 23.22
C ILE A 425 6.85 11.75 24.45
N GLY A 426 8.15 12.01 24.56
CA GLY A 426 8.95 11.60 25.70
C GLY A 426 8.55 12.31 27.02
N ALA A 427 9.03 11.82 28.12
CA ALA A 427 8.77 12.41 29.46
C ALA A 427 9.30 13.86 29.58
N ASP A 428 10.22 14.26 28.73
CA ASP A 428 10.74 15.62 28.60
C ASP A 428 9.91 16.54 27.69
N GLY A 429 8.80 16.04 27.16
CA GLY A 429 7.91 16.75 26.24
C GLY A 429 8.43 16.87 24.81
N THR A 430 9.51 16.13 24.46
CA THR A 430 10.05 16.12 23.09
C THR A 430 9.59 14.92 22.29
N GLU A 431 9.54 15.07 20.98
CA GLU A 431 9.22 14.00 20.03
C GLU A 431 10.31 12.93 20.05
N GLN A 432 9.87 11.68 20.11
CA GLN A 432 10.70 10.48 19.96
C GLN A 432 10.21 9.72 18.73
N MET A 433 11.08 9.57 17.72
CA MET A 433 10.79 8.86 16.48
C MET A 433 11.40 7.48 16.47
N GLU A 434 10.66 6.52 15.93
CA GLU A 434 11.12 5.17 15.67
C GLU A 434 10.80 4.80 14.22
N LEU A 435 11.68 4.06 13.58
CA LEU A 435 11.42 3.43 12.28
C LEU A 435 10.64 2.14 12.51
N VAL A 436 9.46 2.02 11.92
CA VAL A 436 8.61 0.82 12.05
C VAL A 436 8.89 -0.17 10.92
N VAL A 437 8.92 0.33 9.67
CA VAL A 437 9.22 -0.43 8.44
C VAL A 437 10.26 0.33 7.65
N GLY A 438 11.35 -0.32 7.30
CA GLY A 438 12.45 0.25 6.50
C GLY A 438 13.80 -0.37 6.85
N GLU A 439 14.76 -0.18 5.95
CA GLU A 439 16.15 -0.57 6.12
C GLU A 439 16.86 0.28 7.18
N PRO A 440 17.97 -0.21 7.75
CA PRO A 440 18.83 0.61 8.58
C PRO A 440 19.30 1.88 7.85
N THR A 441 19.21 3.02 8.53
CA THR A 441 19.69 4.32 8.05
C THR A 441 20.67 4.92 9.04
N GLU A 442 21.35 6.02 8.70
CA GLU A 442 22.22 6.71 9.64
C GLU A 442 21.46 7.15 10.90
N MET A 443 20.21 7.62 10.74
CA MET A 443 19.35 8.05 11.84
C MET A 443 18.75 6.89 12.63
N PHE A 444 18.48 5.77 11.99
CA PHE A 444 17.87 4.56 12.57
C PHE A 444 18.75 3.33 12.28
N PRO A 445 19.92 3.21 12.90
CA PRO A 445 20.89 2.17 12.55
C PRO A 445 20.44 0.74 12.86
N ALA A 446 19.41 0.57 13.69
CA ALA A 446 18.80 -0.74 13.97
C ALA A 446 17.81 -1.19 12.88
N GLY A 447 17.42 -0.27 11.98
CA GLY A 447 16.33 -0.54 11.02
C GLY A 447 14.96 -0.50 11.66
N GLY A 448 13.95 -0.96 10.93
CA GLY A 448 12.56 -0.97 11.36
C GLY A 448 12.26 -1.99 12.46
N ILE A 449 11.43 -1.59 13.43
CA ILE A 449 11.02 -2.43 14.59
C ILE A 449 10.41 -3.76 14.14
N LEU A 450 9.64 -3.76 13.04
CA LEU A 450 9.01 -4.95 12.48
C LEU A 450 9.97 -5.84 11.68
N CYS A 451 11.25 -5.47 11.57
CA CYS A 451 12.25 -6.16 10.77
C CYS A 451 11.82 -6.38 9.30
N GLN A 452 10.99 -5.46 8.80
CA GLN A 452 10.54 -5.44 7.41
C GLN A 452 11.34 -4.39 6.63
N ARG A 453 11.64 -4.71 5.38
CA ARG A 453 12.20 -3.74 4.42
C ARG A 453 11.16 -2.67 4.08
N SER A 454 11.63 -1.55 3.53
CA SER A 454 10.76 -0.51 2.97
C SER A 454 9.70 -1.10 2.03
N GLY A 455 8.52 -0.48 1.96
CA GLY A 455 7.38 -1.00 1.21
C GLY A 455 6.84 -2.36 1.67
N PHE A 456 7.12 -2.78 2.91
CA PHE A 456 6.85 -4.12 3.44
C PHE A 456 7.57 -5.25 2.68
N GLY A 457 8.73 -4.93 2.06
CA GLY A 457 9.52 -5.86 1.27
C GLY A 457 9.17 -5.88 -0.22
N ASP A 458 8.12 -5.18 -0.61
CA ASP A 458 7.71 -4.99 -2.00
C ASP A 458 8.13 -3.59 -2.44
N TYR A 459 9.19 -3.48 -3.23
CA TYR A 459 9.77 -2.20 -3.67
C TYR A 459 8.86 -1.41 -4.62
N GLU A 460 7.89 -2.05 -5.22
CA GLU A 460 6.82 -1.43 -6.03
C GLU A 460 5.80 -0.67 -5.17
N ASN A 461 5.74 -0.91 -3.86
CA ASN A 461 4.94 -0.13 -2.93
C ASN A 461 5.59 1.23 -2.69
N GLN A 462 5.30 2.20 -3.54
CA GLN A 462 5.91 3.53 -3.51
C GLN A 462 5.10 4.58 -2.72
N TYR A 463 4.02 4.17 -2.07
CA TYR A 463 3.13 5.05 -1.34
C TYR A 463 2.41 4.31 -0.19
N PHE A 464 2.59 4.74 1.06
CA PHE A 464 1.65 4.43 2.14
C PHE A 464 0.43 5.34 2.00
N TRP A 465 -0.49 4.98 1.15
CA TRP A 465 -1.50 5.91 0.66
C TRP A 465 -2.53 6.28 1.71
N GLN A 466 -3.01 5.31 2.46
CA GLN A 466 -3.99 5.54 3.52
C GLN A 466 -3.80 4.59 4.68
N SER A 467 -4.25 5.03 5.86
CA SER A 467 -4.35 4.21 7.05
C SER A 467 -5.65 4.47 7.81
N LYS A 468 -6.07 3.49 8.57
CA LYS A 468 -7.26 3.56 9.40
C LYS A 468 -7.16 2.62 10.59
N VAL A 469 -7.54 3.08 11.76
CA VAL A 469 -7.76 2.18 12.90
C VAL A 469 -9.18 1.62 12.80
N PHE A 470 -9.28 0.31 12.86
CA PHE A 470 -10.52 -0.44 12.87
C PHE A 470 -10.30 -1.78 13.59
N ASP A 471 -11.29 -2.24 14.38
CA ASP A 471 -11.22 -3.50 15.12
C ASP A 471 -9.94 -3.62 15.99
N GLY A 472 -9.49 -2.52 16.59
CA GLY A 472 -8.30 -2.48 17.44
C GLY A 472 -6.97 -2.64 16.70
N LYS A 473 -6.95 -2.66 15.36
CA LYS A 473 -5.76 -2.78 14.51
C LYS A 473 -5.57 -1.54 13.66
N LEU A 474 -4.33 -1.23 13.31
CA LEU A 474 -3.99 -0.21 12.32
C LEU A 474 -3.91 -0.85 10.94
N PHE A 475 -4.86 -0.52 10.07
CA PHE A 475 -4.86 -0.91 8.65
C PHE A 475 -4.04 0.07 7.84
N LEU A 476 -3.22 -0.46 6.94
CA LEU A 476 -2.33 0.30 6.06
C LEU A 476 -2.50 -0.18 4.62
N GLY A 477 -2.87 0.75 3.75
CA GLY A 477 -3.02 0.51 2.32
C GLY A 477 -1.91 1.17 1.52
N THR A 478 -1.42 0.49 0.49
CA THR A 478 -0.32 0.97 -0.35
C THR A 478 -0.79 1.32 -1.77
N PHE A 479 0.14 1.90 -2.51
CA PHE A 479 0.08 2.10 -3.95
C PHE A 479 1.17 1.26 -4.60
N ASP A 480 0.77 0.41 -5.53
CA ASP A 480 1.65 -0.43 -6.34
C ASP A 480 1.92 0.21 -7.69
N THR A 481 3.16 0.62 -7.93
CA THR A 481 3.58 1.23 -9.20
C THR A 481 3.55 0.24 -10.35
N SER A 482 3.79 -1.03 -10.08
CA SER A 482 3.89 -2.06 -11.12
C SER A 482 2.56 -2.36 -11.80
N SER A 483 1.44 -2.16 -11.11
CA SER A 483 0.09 -2.31 -11.66
C SER A 483 -0.22 -1.36 -12.82
N LEU A 484 0.47 -0.22 -12.89
CA LEU A 484 0.34 0.71 -14.01
C LEU A 484 0.86 0.11 -15.34
N LEU A 485 1.65 -0.94 -15.26
CA LEU A 485 2.19 -1.66 -16.40
C LEU A 485 1.27 -2.82 -16.85
N GLU A 486 0.27 -3.18 -16.06
CA GLU A 486 -0.61 -4.32 -16.32
C GLU A 486 -1.28 -4.28 -17.70
N PRO A 487 -1.79 -3.11 -18.19
CA PRO A 487 -2.36 -3.04 -19.54
C PRO A 487 -1.38 -3.36 -20.67
N LEU A 488 -0.09 -3.35 -20.38
CA LEU A 488 0.95 -3.64 -21.34
C LEU A 488 1.22 -5.16 -21.48
N GLY A 489 0.39 -6.02 -20.91
CA GLY A 489 0.33 -7.48 -21.06
C GLY A 489 1.64 -8.25 -20.88
N GLN A 490 2.67 -7.87 -21.59
CA GLN A 490 3.99 -8.49 -21.56
C GLN A 490 4.81 -8.23 -20.29
N PHE A 491 4.32 -7.38 -19.40
CA PHE A 491 4.96 -7.11 -18.10
C PHE A 491 4.54 -8.10 -17.02
N THR A 492 3.60 -8.97 -17.29
CA THR A 492 2.97 -9.81 -16.26
C THR A 492 3.68 -11.14 -16.02
N ASN A 493 4.62 -11.54 -16.88
CA ASN A 493 5.23 -12.86 -16.84
C ASN A 493 6.71 -12.88 -16.38
N GLY A 494 7.28 -11.72 -16.03
CA GLY A 494 8.63 -11.61 -15.49
C GLY A 494 9.77 -11.79 -16.48
N ASP A 495 9.50 -11.67 -17.77
CA ASP A 495 10.50 -11.88 -18.82
C ASP A 495 11.40 -10.68 -19.07
N LEU A 496 12.57 -10.95 -19.64
CA LEU A 496 13.56 -9.93 -19.97
C LEU A 496 12.97 -8.88 -20.94
N LEU A 497 13.15 -7.59 -20.61
CA LEU A 497 12.68 -6.49 -21.44
C LEU A 497 11.18 -6.63 -21.81
N HIS A 498 10.40 -7.23 -20.93
CA HIS A 498 8.96 -7.40 -21.08
C HIS A 498 8.52 -8.25 -22.27
N MET A 499 9.40 -9.07 -22.77
CA MET A 499 9.11 -10.09 -23.78
C MET A 499 9.30 -11.45 -23.15
N SER A 500 8.38 -12.37 -23.42
CA SER A 500 8.53 -13.76 -23.04
C SER A 500 9.76 -14.36 -23.68
N ARG A 501 10.25 -15.46 -23.11
CA ARG A 501 11.36 -16.21 -23.72
C ARG A 501 11.04 -16.62 -25.15
N ASP A 502 9.78 -17.05 -25.40
CA ASP A 502 9.33 -17.45 -26.72
C ASP A 502 9.28 -16.27 -27.70
N GLU A 503 8.87 -15.09 -27.23
CA GLU A 503 8.91 -13.88 -28.05
C GLU A 503 10.34 -13.45 -28.37
N TRP A 504 11.26 -13.50 -27.37
CA TRP A 504 12.68 -13.27 -27.63
C TRP A 504 13.25 -14.28 -28.61
N ALA A 505 12.98 -15.56 -28.40
CA ALA A 505 13.43 -16.62 -29.30
C ALA A 505 12.90 -16.42 -30.73
N SER A 506 11.62 -16.04 -30.85
CA SER A 506 10.98 -15.70 -32.15
C SER A 506 11.66 -14.53 -32.83
N GLN A 507 11.91 -13.42 -32.11
CA GLN A 507 12.56 -12.23 -32.69
C GLN A 507 14.01 -12.50 -33.09
N ILE A 508 14.77 -13.18 -32.21
CA ILE A 508 16.16 -13.57 -32.51
C ILE A 508 16.19 -14.55 -33.67
N GLY A 509 15.26 -15.50 -33.69
CA GLY A 509 15.11 -16.46 -34.80
C GLY A 509 14.84 -15.77 -36.11
N TYR A 510 13.93 -14.84 -36.17
CA TYR A 510 13.63 -14.02 -37.36
C TYR A 510 14.84 -13.24 -37.86
N LEU A 511 15.60 -12.60 -36.96
CA LEU A 511 16.85 -11.91 -37.32
C LEU A 511 17.90 -12.87 -37.89
N LYS A 512 18.03 -14.09 -37.32
CA LYS A 512 18.91 -15.11 -37.84
C LYS A 512 18.52 -15.56 -39.25
N VAL A 513 17.23 -15.73 -39.54
CA VAL A 513 16.72 -16.06 -40.89
C VAL A 513 17.10 -14.96 -41.89
N LEU A 514 16.84 -13.67 -41.53
CA LEU A 514 17.25 -12.53 -42.34
C LEU A 514 18.77 -12.55 -42.64
N LEU A 515 19.60 -12.77 -41.60
CA LEU A 515 21.04 -12.84 -41.75
C LEU A 515 21.49 -14.00 -42.67
N LYS A 516 20.83 -15.14 -42.59
CA LYS A 516 21.14 -16.30 -43.48
C LYS A 516 20.80 -15.99 -44.92
N LEU A 517 19.66 -15.36 -45.20
CA LEU A 517 19.29 -14.92 -46.55
C LEU A 517 20.31 -13.93 -47.10
N LEU A 518 20.78 -12.96 -46.31
CA LEU A 518 21.77 -11.98 -46.69
C LEU A 518 23.17 -12.58 -46.92
N LEU A 519 23.61 -13.50 -46.05
CA LEU A 519 24.93 -14.10 -46.10
C LEU A 519 25.07 -15.14 -47.23
N ASN A 520 24.03 -15.89 -47.51
CA ASN A 520 24.08 -17.00 -48.44
C ASN A 520 24.25 -16.56 -49.91
N LYS A 521 23.75 -15.37 -50.23
CA LYS A 521 23.95 -14.82 -51.58
C LYS A 521 25.37 -14.36 -51.87
N ASN A 522 26.17 -14.08 -50.82
CA ASN A 522 27.50 -13.49 -50.94
C ASN A 522 28.66 -14.51 -50.82
N THR A 523 28.40 -15.77 -50.53
CA THR A 523 29.43 -16.78 -50.25
C THR A 523 29.80 -17.66 -51.45
N GLY A 524 29.20 -17.44 -52.62
CA GLY A 524 29.57 -18.12 -53.85
C GLY A 524 29.17 -19.61 -53.99
N ASP A 525 28.57 -20.14 -52.96
CA ASP A 525 28.05 -21.52 -52.85
C ASP A 525 26.54 -21.63 -53.11
N GLY A 526 26.02 -20.56 -53.57
CA GLY A 526 24.75 -20.13 -53.97
C GLY A 526 23.58 -21.07 -54.18
N THR A 527 22.76 -21.30 -53.17
CA THR A 527 21.58 -22.13 -53.39
C THR A 527 20.28 -21.61 -52.81
N LEU A 528 20.30 -20.68 -51.85
CA LEU A 528 19.06 -20.17 -51.31
C LEU A 528 18.37 -19.08 -52.14
N LEU A 529 19.11 -18.29 -52.91
CA LEU A 529 18.57 -17.20 -53.75
C LEU A 529 19.10 -17.28 -55.20
N ALA A 530 19.05 -18.42 -55.83
CA ALA A 530 19.33 -18.55 -57.27
C ALA A 530 18.22 -17.85 -58.09
N ALA A 531 18.56 -17.33 -59.31
CA ALA A 531 17.61 -16.54 -60.10
C ALA A 531 16.29 -17.26 -60.46
N ASP A 532 16.23 -18.56 -60.27
CA ASP A 532 15.09 -19.44 -60.51
C ASP A 532 14.61 -20.19 -59.29
N ALA A 533 15.04 -19.79 -58.05
CA ALA A 533 14.64 -20.44 -56.81
C ALA A 533 13.22 -20.01 -56.43
N ASP A 534 12.42 -20.96 -55.96
CA ASP A 534 11.14 -20.68 -55.33
C ASP A 534 11.37 -19.88 -54.03
N THR A 535 10.78 -18.69 -53.94
CA THR A 535 10.94 -17.76 -52.82
C THR A 535 10.60 -18.45 -51.51
N ASP A 536 9.52 -19.23 -51.50
CA ASP A 536 9.06 -19.94 -50.28
C ASP A 536 10.08 -21.01 -49.87
N ALA A 537 10.60 -21.77 -50.82
CA ALA A 537 11.65 -22.77 -50.55
C ALA A 537 12.96 -22.16 -50.03
N ALA A 538 13.27 -20.93 -50.40
CA ALA A 538 14.43 -20.22 -49.89
C ALA A 538 14.25 -19.76 -48.44
N ILE A 539 13.03 -19.32 -48.08
CA ILE A 539 12.67 -18.93 -46.70
C ILE A 539 12.69 -20.18 -45.81
N ASP A 540 12.02 -21.25 -46.24
CA ASP A 540 11.97 -22.53 -45.51
C ASP A 540 13.37 -23.10 -45.24
N ALA A 541 14.24 -23.10 -46.24
CA ALA A 541 15.61 -23.53 -46.06
C ALA A 541 16.42 -22.65 -45.09
N ALA A 542 16.12 -21.35 -45.01
CA ALA A 542 16.75 -20.46 -44.05
C ALA A 542 16.24 -20.71 -42.63
N VAL A 543 14.94 -21.00 -42.45
CA VAL A 543 14.33 -21.42 -41.20
C VAL A 543 14.91 -22.75 -40.73
N ASP A 544 14.98 -23.75 -41.61
CA ASP A 544 15.57 -25.05 -41.30
C ASP A 544 17.03 -24.93 -40.85
N ALA A 545 17.81 -24.07 -41.50
CA ALA A 545 19.19 -23.81 -41.12
C ALA A 545 19.32 -23.06 -39.76
N VAL A 546 18.33 -22.29 -39.33
CA VAL A 546 18.29 -21.70 -37.99
C VAL A 546 17.99 -22.78 -36.97
N ASN A 547 17.03 -23.66 -37.26
CA ASN A 547 16.64 -24.76 -36.37
C ASN A 547 17.74 -25.81 -36.22
N GLU A 548 18.51 -26.09 -37.27
CA GLU A 548 19.65 -26.99 -37.19
C GLU A 548 20.82 -26.47 -36.34
N GLU A 549 20.93 -25.15 -36.17
CA GLU A 549 21.93 -24.52 -35.30
C GLU A 549 21.50 -24.43 -33.85
N ALA A 550 20.23 -24.67 -33.56
CA ALA A 550 19.68 -24.58 -32.19
C ALA A 550 19.85 -25.93 -31.48
N ASP A 551 20.46 -25.94 -30.30
CA ASP A 551 20.54 -27.13 -29.41
C ASP A 551 19.20 -27.40 -28.67
N SER A 552 18.11 -26.72 -29.05
CA SER A 552 16.80 -26.80 -28.40
C SER A 552 15.89 -27.83 -29.08
N PRO A 553 15.09 -28.60 -28.32
CA PRO A 553 14.08 -29.50 -28.89
C PRO A 553 12.88 -28.74 -29.49
N GLU A 554 12.74 -27.46 -29.28
CA GLU A 554 11.69 -26.62 -29.81
C GLU A 554 12.13 -25.99 -31.13
N THR A 555 11.34 -26.19 -32.19
CA THR A 555 11.59 -25.64 -33.51
C THR A 555 11.02 -24.24 -33.64
N PHE A 556 11.85 -23.29 -34.00
CA PHE A 556 11.46 -21.96 -34.39
C PHE A 556 10.62 -21.97 -35.66
N SER A 557 9.55 -21.16 -35.71
CA SER A 557 8.75 -20.91 -36.91
C SER A 557 8.46 -19.41 -37.07
N LEU A 558 8.36 -18.96 -38.31
CA LEU A 558 7.97 -17.59 -38.62
C LEU A 558 6.47 -17.40 -38.43
N THR A 559 6.07 -16.19 -38.01
CA THR A 559 4.68 -15.74 -38.13
C THR A 559 4.32 -15.46 -39.60
N ASP A 560 3.05 -15.49 -39.95
CA ASP A 560 2.58 -15.19 -41.30
C ASP A 560 3.08 -13.80 -41.77
N ALA A 561 3.05 -12.81 -40.91
CA ALA A 561 3.51 -11.45 -41.20
C ALA A 561 5.05 -11.39 -41.46
N GLN A 562 5.83 -12.12 -40.66
CA GLN A 562 7.28 -12.22 -40.88
C GLN A 562 7.59 -12.96 -42.21
N TYR A 563 6.87 -14.02 -42.50
CA TYR A 563 7.00 -14.78 -43.75
C TYR A 563 6.66 -13.89 -44.95
N ASP A 564 5.56 -13.17 -44.95
CA ASP A 564 5.15 -12.25 -46.04
C ASP A 564 6.17 -11.12 -46.22
N THR A 565 6.75 -10.58 -45.15
CA THR A 565 7.80 -9.55 -45.22
C THR A 565 9.07 -10.10 -45.90
N LEU A 566 9.47 -11.30 -45.53
CA LEU A 566 10.63 -11.95 -46.16
C LEU A 566 10.38 -12.24 -47.64
N ARG A 567 9.20 -12.76 -47.97
CA ARG A 567 8.76 -13.02 -49.33
C ARG A 567 8.84 -11.75 -50.18
N GLN A 568 8.22 -10.67 -49.70
CA GLN A 568 8.28 -9.39 -50.42
C GLN A 568 9.72 -8.90 -50.62
N GLY A 569 10.58 -8.97 -49.60
CA GLY A 569 11.96 -8.53 -49.70
C GLY A 569 12.83 -9.38 -50.63
N ILE A 570 12.50 -10.67 -50.85
CA ILE A 570 13.15 -11.52 -51.87
C ILE A 570 12.64 -11.14 -53.26
N ASP A 571 11.31 -10.99 -53.42
CA ASP A 571 10.69 -10.75 -54.72
C ASP A 571 11.04 -9.37 -55.27
N ASP A 572 11.19 -8.33 -54.45
CA ASP A 572 11.63 -7.00 -54.85
C ASP A 572 13.16 -6.84 -54.95
N GLY A 573 13.92 -7.89 -54.61
CA GLY A 573 15.36 -7.89 -54.68
C GLY A 573 16.07 -7.14 -53.56
N THR A 574 15.37 -6.79 -52.47
CA THR A 574 15.91 -6.07 -51.30
C THR A 574 17.12 -6.80 -50.72
N TYR A 575 17.08 -8.11 -50.63
CA TYR A 575 18.20 -8.95 -50.12
C TYR A 575 19.26 -9.26 -51.19
N ALA A 576 19.18 -8.68 -52.37
CA ALA A 576 20.08 -8.95 -53.51
C ALA A 576 21.36 -8.10 -53.52
N ALA A 577 21.57 -7.19 -52.60
CA ALA A 577 22.70 -6.28 -52.55
C ALA A 577 24.05 -7.00 -52.36
N ALA A 578 25.10 -6.52 -53.03
CA ALA A 578 26.46 -7.02 -52.85
C ALA A 578 27.14 -6.28 -51.69
N TYR A 579 27.58 -7.00 -50.68
CA TYR A 579 28.27 -6.47 -49.53
C TYR A 579 29.79 -6.54 -49.62
N SER A 580 30.51 -5.59 -49.02
CA SER A 580 31.97 -5.66 -48.92
C SER A 580 32.40 -6.78 -47.97
N VAL A 581 33.65 -7.24 -48.10
CA VAL A 581 34.23 -8.29 -47.22
C VAL A 581 34.16 -7.88 -45.74
N SER A 582 34.35 -6.58 -45.44
CA SER A 582 34.25 -6.08 -44.07
C SER A 582 32.82 -6.12 -43.55
N THR A 583 31.82 -5.77 -44.36
CA THR A 583 30.39 -5.86 -43.98
C THR A 583 29.96 -7.29 -43.75
N LEU A 584 30.40 -8.24 -44.64
CA LEU A 584 30.15 -9.66 -44.42
C LEU A 584 30.77 -10.20 -43.13
N GLY A 585 31.97 -9.71 -42.77
CA GLY A 585 32.61 -10.06 -41.51
C GLY A 585 31.80 -9.56 -40.33
N SER A 586 31.22 -8.37 -40.39
CA SER A 586 30.34 -7.81 -39.37
C SER A 586 29.03 -8.59 -39.25
N LEU A 587 28.40 -8.94 -40.38
CA LEU A 587 27.16 -9.74 -40.39
C LEU A 587 27.37 -11.13 -39.79
N ARG A 588 28.50 -11.82 -40.06
CA ARG A 588 28.82 -13.09 -39.40
C ARG A 588 29.03 -12.96 -37.92
N ARG A 589 29.69 -11.88 -37.46
CA ARG A 589 29.86 -11.61 -36.06
C ARG A 589 28.50 -11.30 -35.38
N LEU A 590 27.62 -10.57 -36.05
CA LEU A 590 26.27 -10.30 -35.62
C LEU A 590 25.47 -11.60 -35.39
N ASN A 591 25.52 -12.53 -36.35
CA ASN A 591 24.88 -13.84 -36.20
C ASN A 591 25.41 -14.63 -34.99
N SER A 592 26.70 -14.55 -34.70
CA SER A 592 27.31 -15.20 -33.54
C SER A 592 26.88 -14.55 -32.20
N LEU A 593 26.68 -13.23 -32.19
CA LEU A 593 26.20 -12.53 -31.00
C LEU A 593 24.71 -12.83 -30.72
N LEU A 594 23.91 -12.92 -31.81
CA LEU A 594 22.50 -13.30 -31.67
C LEU A 594 22.32 -14.71 -31.12
N ALA A 595 23.19 -15.65 -31.50
CA ALA A 595 23.20 -16.99 -30.92
C ALA A 595 23.42 -16.95 -29.39
N LYS A 596 24.38 -16.13 -28.95
CA LYS A 596 24.64 -15.96 -27.52
C LYS A 596 23.46 -15.28 -26.77
N LEU A 597 22.78 -14.34 -27.44
CA LEU A 597 21.59 -13.73 -26.84
C LEU A 597 20.49 -14.77 -26.57
N THR A 598 20.31 -15.73 -27.47
CA THR A 598 19.35 -16.83 -27.27
C THR A 598 19.67 -17.61 -25.99
N ASP A 599 20.92 -18.04 -25.81
CA ASP A 599 21.34 -18.76 -24.61
C ASP A 599 21.12 -17.96 -23.32
N LEU A 600 21.34 -16.66 -23.35
CA LEU A 600 21.17 -15.77 -22.21
C LEU A 600 19.69 -15.49 -21.87
N VAL A 601 18.82 -15.48 -22.87
CA VAL A 601 17.36 -15.44 -22.67
C VAL A 601 16.88 -16.73 -22.01
N GLU A 602 17.33 -17.88 -22.46
CA GLU A 602 16.99 -19.18 -21.89
C GLU A 602 17.42 -19.32 -20.42
N THR A 603 18.57 -18.75 -20.07
CA THR A 603 19.12 -18.79 -18.70
C THR A 603 18.65 -17.64 -17.82
N ASN A 604 17.92 -16.66 -18.36
CA ASN A 604 17.50 -15.43 -17.70
C ASN A 604 18.68 -14.65 -17.07
N ASP A 605 19.84 -14.64 -17.74
CA ASP A 605 21.03 -13.89 -17.32
C ASP A 605 20.95 -12.44 -17.83
N ILE A 606 20.36 -11.56 -17.02
CA ILE A 606 20.15 -10.15 -17.34
C ILE A 606 21.47 -9.41 -17.59
N ALA A 607 22.49 -9.65 -16.78
CA ALA A 607 23.78 -8.96 -16.89
C ALA A 607 24.51 -9.37 -18.17
N GLY A 608 24.58 -10.69 -18.44
CA GLY A 608 25.15 -11.23 -19.68
C GLY A 608 24.38 -10.78 -20.91
N PHE A 609 23.05 -10.76 -20.82
CA PHE A 609 22.18 -10.28 -21.91
C PHE A 609 22.50 -8.83 -22.28
N VAL A 610 22.57 -7.91 -21.32
CA VAL A 610 22.87 -6.50 -21.56
C VAL A 610 24.25 -6.32 -22.23
N ASP A 611 25.26 -7.04 -21.74
CA ASP A 611 26.61 -6.95 -22.32
C ASP A 611 26.68 -7.43 -23.78
N ILE A 612 25.99 -8.53 -24.12
CA ILE A 612 25.94 -9.03 -25.49
C ILE A 612 25.05 -8.15 -26.37
N TYR A 613 23.93 -7.70 -25.85
CA TYR A 613 23.01 -6.81 -26.53
C TYR A 613 23.69 -5.49 -26.94
N GLN A 614 24.48 -4.89 -26.02
CA GLN A 614 25.29 -3.71 -26.34
C GLN A 614 26.25 -3.97 -27.51
N GLN A 615 26.92 -5.13 -27.52
CA GLN A 615 27.82 -5.50 -28.63
C GLN A 615 27.07 -5.68 -29.97
N VAL A 616 25.83 -6.19 -29.93
CA VAL A 616 24.95 -6.29 -31.12
C VAL A 616 24.66 -4.88 -31.63
N CYS A 617 24.29 -3.95 -30.78
CA CYS A 617 23.96 -2.60 -31.16
C CYS A 617 25.16 -1.80 -31.70
N ASP A 618 26.32 -1.91 -31.05
CA ASP A 618 27.57 -1.28 -31.52
C ASP A 618 27.97 -1.79 -32.91
N LEU A 619 27.89 -3.10 -33.10
CA LEU A 619 28.23 -3.73 -34.37
C LEU A 619 27.25 -3.30 -35.47
N TYR A 620 25.96 -3.28 -35.16
CA TYR A 620 24.92 -2.83 -36.08
C TYR A 620 25.08 -1.36 -36.46
N SER A 621 25.32 -0.48 -35.49
CA SER A 621 25.57 0.95 -35.77
C SER A 621 26.69 1.18 -36.80
N GLY A 622 27.69 0.28 -36.80
CA GLY A 622 28.78 0.31 -37.76
C GLY A 622 28.42 -0.13 -39.19
N ILE A 623 27.29 -0.80 -39.38
CA ILE A 623 26.86 -1.36 -40.66
C ILE A 623 25.44 -0.95 -41.10
N SER A 624 24.71 -0.24 -40.32
CA SER A 624 23.28 0.12 -40.52
C SER A 624 23.01 0.78 -41.89
N ASP A 625 23.85 1.69 -42.30
CA ASP A 625 23.72 2.36 -43.62
C ASP A 625 23.79 1.43 -44.82
N LYS A 626 24.24 0.18 -44.62
CA LYS A 626 24.48 -0.82 -45.66
C LYS A 626 23.45 -1.93 -45.63
N LEU A 627 22.50 -1.89 -44.69
CA LEU A 627 21.49 -2.93 -44.52
C LEU A 627 20.18 -2.55 -45.20
N PRO A 628 19.33 -3.54 -45.55
CA PRO A 628 17.98 -3.30 -46.03
C PRO A 628 17.14 -2.52 -45.05
N ASP A 629 16.15 -1.77 -45.53
CA ASP A 629 15.32 -0.89 -44.69
C ASP A 629 14.51 -1.68 -43.67
N SER A 630 14.03 -2.87 -44.00
CA SER A 630 13.36 -3.79 -43.07
C SER A 630 14.22 -4.20 -41.86
N MET A 631 15.55 -4.34 -42.10
CA MET A 631 16.48 -4.56 -40.97
C MET A 631 16.78 -3.25 -40.21
N LYS A 632 16.82 -2.12 -40.90
CA LYS A 632 17.06 -0.83 -40.26
C LYS A 632 15.97 -0.50 -39.24
N GLU A 633 14.70 -0.66 -39.61
CA GLU A 633 13.58 -0.39 -38.73
C GLU A 633 13.65 -1.21 -37.42
N LEU A 634 13.91 -2.53 -37.55
CA LEU A 634 14.05 -3.40 -36.39
C LEU A 634 15.26 -3.02 -35.51
N TYR A 635 16.40 -2.76 -36.11
CA TYR A 635 17.61 -2.39 -35.39
C TYR A 635 17.61 -0.94 -34.91
N GLU A 636 16.96 -0.03 -35.59
CA GLU A 636 16.77 1.33 -35.09
C GLU A 636 15.96 1.34 -33.82
N MET A 637 14.99 0.42 -33.70
CA MET A 637 14.29 0.17 -32.44
C MET A 637 15.27 -0.28 -31.35
N LEU A 638 16.11 -1.27 -31.62
CA LEU A 638 17.09 -1.80 -30.66
C LEU A 638 18.16 -0.76 -30.25
N VAL A 639 18.75 -0.08 -31.25
CA VAL A 639 19.80 0.94 -31.02
C VAL A 639 19.26 2.13 -30.24
N ARG A 640 17.99 2.49 -30.37
CA ARG A 640 17.40 3.58 -29.60
C ARG A 640 17.36 3.31 -28.11
N ILE A 641 17.22 2.05 -27.69
CA ILE A 641 17.31 1.65 -26.28
C ILE A 641 18.76 1.81 -25.77
N THR A 642 19.76 1.53 -26.61
CA THR A 642 21.17 1.62 -26.22
C THR A 642 21.76 3.03 -26.25
N GLU A 643 21.08 3.99 -26.88
CA GLU A 643 21.44 5.41 -26.75
C GLU A 643 21.07 5.99 -25.39
N LEU A 644 20.39 5.24 -24.54
CA LEU A 644 20.09 5.63 -23.17
C LEU A 644 21.33 5.43 -22.30
N GLU A 645 21.77 6.48 -21.68
CA GLU A 645 22.74 6.43 -20.59
C GLU A 645 22.13 5.53 -19.48
N ASN A 646 22.89 4.57 -18.94
CA ASN A 646 22.42 3.63 -17.92
C ASN A 646 21.38 2.58 -18.39
N MET A 647 21.50 2.05 -19.59
CA MET A 647 20.59 1.01 -20.11
C MET A 647 20.50 -0.22 -19.17
N LYS A 648 21.59 -0.59 -18.50
CA LYS A 648 21.59 -1.69 -17.53
C LYS A 648 20.61 -1.43 -16.39
N ASP A 649 20.62 -0.20 -15.87
CA ASP A 649 19.72 0.20 -14.79
C ASP A 649 18.25 0.21 -15.27
N LEU A 650 17.99 0.62 -16.50
CA LEU A 650 16.67 0.50 -17.12
C LEU A 650 16.19 -0.96 -17.15
N VAL A 651 17.00 -1.88 -17.62
CA VAL A 651 16.66 -3.30 -17.69
C VAL A 651 16.41 -3.87 -16.30
N ILE A 652 17.20 -3.49 -15.30
CA ILE A 652 17.00 -3.90 -13.92
C ILE A 652 15.65 -3.38 -13.40
N CYS A 653 15.33 -2.12 -13.66
CA CYS A 653 14.05 -1.53 -13.24
C CYS A 653 12.86 -2.25 -13.90
N LEU A 654 12.92 -2.42 -15.20
CA LEU A 654 11.87 -3.06 -15.97
C LEU A 654 11.67 -4.52 -15.53
N ASN A 655 12.75 -5.26 -15.31
CA ASN A 655 12.65 -6.62 -14.83
C ASN A 655 12.06 -6.72 -13.42
N LYS A 656 12.44 -5.83 -12.51
CA LYS A 656 11.84 -5.75 -11.17
C LYS A 656 10.34 -5.50 -11.25
N LEU A 657 9.91 -4.50 -12.03
CA LEU A 657 8.51 -4.16 -12.17
C LEU A 657 7.71 -5.25 -12.89
N SER A 658 8.29 -5.98 -13.83
CA SER A 658 7.63 -7.06 -14.56
C SER A 658 7.43 -8.31 -13.71
N THR A 659 8.31 -8.57 -12.74
CA THR A 659 8.23 -9.72 -11.82
C THR A 659 7.42 -9.43 -10.56
N ALA A 660 7.01 -8.19 -10.34
CA ALA A 660 6.26 -7.78 -9.17
C ALA A 660 4.85 -8.36 -9.15
N THR A 661 4.33 -8.61 -7.95
CA THR A 661 2.91 -8.89 -7.77
C THR A 661 2.11 -7.63 -8.06
N ARG A 662 1.09 -7.73 -8.90
CA ARG A 662 0.22 -6.60 -9.27
C ARG A 662 -0.88 -6.40 -8.25
N GLY A 663 -1.23 -5.14 -7.99
CA GLY A 663 -2.28 -4.75 -7.08
C GLY A 663 -1.76 -4.17 -5.76
N PHE A 664 -2.59 -3.37 -5.11
CA PHE A 664 -2.21 -2.77 -3.83
C PHE A 664 -1.95 -3.83 -2.75
N GLY A 665 -1.08 -3.47 -1.81
CA GLY A 665 -0.92 -4.18 -0.54
C GLY A 665 -1.86 -3.64 0.54
N LEU A 666 -2.41 -4.54 1.36
CA LEU A 666 -3.15 -4.22 2.58
C LEU A 666 -2.54 -4.98 3.75
N TYR A 667 -2.15 -4.23 4.76
CA TYR A 667 -1.46 -4.76 5.94
C TYR A 667 -2.16 -4.32 7.21
N THR A 668 -2.02 -5.09 8.29
CA THR A 668 -2.45 -4.65 9.62
C THR A 668 -1.29 -4.70 10.61
N ILE A 669 -1.24 -3.70 11.47
CA ILE A 669 -0.35 -3.68 12.64
C ILE A 669 -1.21 -3.80 13.89
N THR A 670 -0.86 -4.76 14.73
CA THR A 670 -1.42 -4.93 16.06
C THR A 670 -0.35 -4.60 17.10
N SER A 671 -0.73 -3.85 18.14
CA SER A 671 0.14 -3.54 19.27
C SER A 671 -0.35 -4.26 20.52
N GLU A 672 0.48 -5.13 21.07
CA GLU A 672 0.22 -5.79 22.33
C GLU A 672 1.37 -5.55 23.30
N ASN A 673 1.10 -4.86 24.38
CA ASN A 673 2.12 -4.51 25.39
C ASN A 673 3.34 -3.79 24.80
N GLY A 674 3.12 -2.94 23.79
CA GLY A 674 4.19 -2.21 23.08
C GLY A 674 4.94 -3.02 22.03
N LYS A 675 4.65 -4.31 21.89
CA LYS A 675 5.19 -5.16 20.82
C LYS A 675 4.27 -5.09 19.61
N LEU A 676 4.87 -4.76 18.46
CA LEU A 676 4.15 -4.71 17.19
C LEU A 676 4.21 -6.06 16.50
N THR A 677 3.08 -6.47 15.93
CA THR A 677 2.96 -7.57 14.98
C THR A 677 2.38 -7.08 13.68
N LEU A 678 2.80 -7.67 12.56
CA LEU A 678 2.38 -7.34 11.22
C LEU A 678 1.69 -8.54 10.59
N ASP A 679 0.49 -8.33 10.06
CA ASP A 679 -0.19 -9.30 9.21
C ASP A 679 -0.36 -8.70 7.81
N THR A 680 -0.11 -9.52 6.78
CA THR A 680 -0.38 -9.18 5.39
C THR A 680 -1.74 -9.73 5.00
N LEU A 681 -2.69 -8.85 4.67
CA LEU A 681 -4.03 -9.24 4.27
C LEU A 681 -4.11 -9.54 2.77
N THR A 682 -3.47 -8.70 1.95
CA THR A 682 -3.31 -8.95 0.52
C THR A 682 -2.07 -8.23 -0.02
N ARG A 683 -1.58 -8.68 -1.18
CA ARG A 683 -0.55 -8.03 -2.01
C ARG A 683 -0.96 -7.95 -3.48
N ASP A 684 -2.19 -8.36 -3.81
CA ASP A 684 -2.67 -8.54 -5.18
C ASP A 684 -3.93 -7.73 -5.51
N GLY A 685 -4.20 -6.65 -4.74
CA GLY A 685 -5.33 -5.75 -4.99
C GLY A 685 -6.70 -6.42 -4.86
N PHE A 686 -6.82 -7.39 -3.94
CA PHE A 686 -7.98 -8.29 -3.82
C PHE A 686 -8.21 -9.17 -5.07
N GLY A 687 -7.11 -9.66 -5.66
CA GLY A 687 -7.12 -10.50 -6.85
C GLY A 687 -7.32 -9.74 -8.16
N ASP A 688 -7.31 -8.40 -8.13
CA ASP A 688 -7.42 -7.55 -9.30
C ASP A 688 -6.11 -6.78 -9.54
N PRO A 689 -5.30 -7.16 -10.55
CA PRO A 689 -4.03 -6.53 -10.83
C PRO A 689 -4.14 -5.06 -11.29
N PHE A 690 -5.34 -4.60 -11.66
CA PHE A 690 -5.60 -3.21 -12.02
C PHE A 690 -5.91 -2.32 -10.82
N ASN A 691 -6.15 -2.89 -9.65
CA ASN A 691 -6.28 -2.16 -8.39
C ASN A 691 -4.92 -1.70 -7.87
N HIS A 692 -4.34 -0.68 -8.47
CA HIS A 692 -2.98 -0.25 -8.15
C HIS A 692 -2.85 0.47 -6.81
N GLY A 693 -3.95 0.87 -6.19
CA GLY A 693 -3.87 1.57 -4.92
C GLY A 693 -5.10 1.42 -4.03
N LEU A 694 -4.86 1.37 -2.72
CA LEU A 694 -5.89 1.51 -1.73
C LEU A 694 -5.96 2.97 -1.34
N ARG A 695 -7.05 3.64 -1.75
CA ARG A 695 -7.09 5.10 -1.73
C ARG A 695 -7.92 5.69 -0.60
N ALA A 696 -8.93 5.00 -0.11
CA ALA A 696 -9.78 5.50 0.95
C ALA A 696 -10.20 4.41 1.91
N PHE A 697 -10.30 4.78 3.18
CA PHE A 697 -10.94 4.01 4.23
C PHE A 697 -12.09 4.81 4.84
N ALA A 698 -13.22 4.16 5.05
CA ALA A 698 -14.29 4.68 5.88
C ALA A 698 -14.74 3.59 6.84
N ALA A 699 -14.63 3.81 8.14
CA ALA A 699 -14.99 2.84 9.16
C ALA A 699 -16.04 3.40 10.11
N ASN A 700 -16.93 2.53 10.55
CA ASN A 700 -17.86 2.76 11.63
C ASN A 700 -17.67 1.69 12.70
N ASP A 701 -16.83 1.99 13.69
CA ASP A 701 -16.50 1.06 14.77
C ASP A 701 -17.72 0.72 15.64
N GLU A 702 -18.69 1.62 15.76
CA GLU A 702 -19.92 1.38 16.52
C GLU A 702 -20.82 0.31 15.88
N GLN A 703 -20.78 0.20 14.56
CA GLN A 703 -21.55 -0.77 13.78
C GLN A 703 -20.70 -1.92 13.24
N GLY A 704 -19.40 -1.89 13.50
CA GLY A 704 -18.47 -2.97 13.14
C GLY A 704 -18.28 -3.16 11.63
N TRP A 705 -18.23 -2.09 10.86
CA TRP A 705 -17.97 -2.19 9.43
C TRP A 705 -16.91 -1.19 8.94
N MET A 706 -16.20 -1.59 7.91
CA MET A 706 -15.26 -0.74 7.19
C MET A 706 -15.44 -0.92 5.68
N VAL A 707 -15.38 0.19 4.95
CA VAL A 707 -15.35 0.22 3.49
C VAL A 707 -14.00 0.72 3.02
N ILE A 708 -13.46 0.03 2.04
CA ILE A 708 -12.24 0.37 1.30
C ILE A 708 -12.63 0.84 -0.09
N GLY A 709 -12.06 1.95 -0.51
CA GLY A 709 -12.14 2.47 -1.87
C GLY A 709 -10.80 2.36 -2.58
N THR A 710 -10.82 1.79 -3.79
CA THR A 710 -9.60 1.55 -4.56
C THR A 710 -9.27 2.69 -5.51
N ALA A 711 -8.04 2.66 -6.03
CA ALA A 711 -7.61 3.40 -7.19
C ALA A 711 -7.40 2.41 -8.34
N ASN A 712 -8.20 2.54 -9.39
CA ASN A 712 -8.14 1.72 -10.59
C ASN A 712 -8.40 2.59 -11.83
N PRO A 713 -7.33 3.08 -12.47
CA PRO A 713 -7.48 4.02 -13.59
C PRO A 713 -7.93 3.36 -14.89
N PHE A 714 -7.95 2.03 -14.94
CA PHE A 714 -8.24 1.27 -16.16
C PHE A 714 -9.66 0.73 -16.19
N MET A 715 -10.13 0.18 -15.08
CA MET A 715 -11.42 -0.50 -14.99
C MET A 715 -12.44 0.27 -14.14
N GLY A 716 -12.00 1.29 -13.39
CA GLY A 716 -12.81 2.07 -12.47
C GLY A 716 -12.66 1.64 -11.02
N THR A 717 -12.93 2.58 -10.11
CA THR A 717 -12.79 2.35 -8.66
C THR A 717 -13.76 1.29 -8.15
N GLN A 718 -13.31 0.52 -7.18
CA GLN A 718 -14.09 -0.49 -6.50
C GLN A 718 -14.30 -0.11 -5.04
N LEU A 719 -15.45 -0.48 -4.49
CA LEU A 719 -15.77 -0.34 -3.08
C LEU A 719 -15.92 -1.74 -2.46
N TRP A 720 -15.16 -2.00 -1.41
CA TRP A 720 -15.13 -3.26 -0.70
C TRP A 720 -15.49 -3.07 0.77
N ARG A 721 -16.38 -3.89 1.30
CA ARG A 721 -16.81 -3.83 2.69
C ARG A 721 -16.36 -5.06 3.44
N THR A 722 -15.82 -4.86 4.63
CA THR A 722 -15.69 -5.91 5.66
C THR A 722 -16.52 -5.58 6.88
N THR A 723 -16.88 -6.59 7.65
CA THR A 723 -17.62 -6.46 8.91
C THR A 723 -16.99 -7.32 9.97
N VAL A 724 -17.04 -6.86 11.21
CA VAL A 724 -16.64 -7.64 12.39
C VAL A 724 -17.88 -7.91 13.25
N ASP A 725 -17.85 -9.00 13.96
CA ASP A 725 -18.93 -9.34 14.90
C ASP A 725 -18.84 -8.41 16.10
N MET A 726 -19.83 -7.52 16.22
CA MET A 726 -19.94 -6.55 17.31
C MET A 726 -20.64 -7.13 18.55
N THR A 727 -21.01 -8.39 18.54
CA THR A 727 -21.57 -9.02 19.75
C THR A 727 -20.50 -9.05 20.82
N ASP A 728 -20.78 -8.44 21.94
CA ASP A 728 -19.88 -8.49 23.10
C ASP A 728 -19.67 -9.98 23.49
N PRO A 729 -18.44 -10.48 23.49
CA PRO A 729 -18.18 -11.86 23.86
C PRO A 729 -18.69 -12.21 25.27
N MET A 730 -19.03 -11.21 26.08
CA MET A 730 -19.65 -11.38 27.39
C MET A 730 -21.16 -11.61 27.32
N ASP A 731 -21.85 -11.07 26.34
CA ASP A 731 -23.33 -11.14 26.22
C ASP A 731 -23.83 -12.56 26.00
N ARG A 732 -22.98 -13.45 25.53
CA ARG A 732 -23.31 -14.87 25.36
C ARG A 732 -23.49 -15.61 26.69
N PHE A 733 -22.90 -15.11 27.78
CA PHE A 733 -22.94 -15.81 29.07
C PHE A 733 -24.17 -15.44 29.90
N THR A 734 -25.06 -16.39 30.07
CA THR A 734 -26.33 -16.18 30.79
C THR A 734 -26.23 -16.32 32.31
N ASP A 735 -25.08 -16.77 32.80
CA ASP A 735 -24.81 -17.05 34.22
C ASP A 735 -23.87 -16.04 34.88
N LEU A 736 -23.61 -14.92 34.24
CA LEU A 736 -22.81 -13.81 34.76
C LEU A 736 -23.72 -12.63 35.21
N ASP A 737 -23.37 -12.03 36.35
CA ASP A 737 -23.97 -10.75 36.78
C ASP A 737 -23.03 -9.61 36.42
N PRO A 738 -23.43 -8.69 35.53
CA PRO A 738 -22.57 -7.55 35.14
C PRO A 738 -22.17 -6.64 36.29
N ASN A 739 -22.92 -6.70 37.41
CA ASN A 739 -22.60 -5.97 38.65
C ASN A 739 -21.85 -6.80 39.66
N GLY A 740 -21.55 -8.06 39.35
CA GLY A 740 -20.80 -8.98 40.17
C GLY A 740 -19.36 -8.52 40.40
N TRP A 741 -18.80 -8.83 41.56
CA TRP A 741 -17.39 -8.54 41.89
C TRP A 741 -16.40 -9.22 40.97
N ASP A 742 -16.79 -10.31 40.36
CA ASP A 742 -16.02 -11.20 39.47
C ASP A 742 -16.10 -10.81 38.02
N TYR A 743 -17.16 -10.06 37.63
CA TYR A 743 -17.39 -9.69 36.23
C TYR A 743 -16.19 -8.98 35.58
N PRO A 744 -15.54 -7.95 36.18
CA PRO A 744 -14.40 -7.27 35.55
C PRO A 744 -13.17 -8.17 35.34
N GLY A 745 -13.02 -9.19 36.19
CA GLY A 745 -11.96 -10.19 36.03
C GLY A 745 -12.26 -11.21 34.93
N ILE A 746 -13.50 -11.64 34.85
CA ILE A 746 -13.98 -12.55 33.82
C ILE A 746 -13.96 -11.88 32.46
N GLU A 747 -14.47 -10.65 32.39
CA GLU A 747 -14.44 -9.85 31.17
C GLU A 747 -13.00 -9.68 30.63
N TYR A 748 -12.07 -9.31 31.52
CA TYR A 748 -10.65 -9.23 31.14
C TYR A 748 -10.15 -10.54 30.51
N CYS A 749 -10.39 -11.68 31.20
CA CYS A 749 -9.91 -12.97 30.72
C CYS A 749 -10.58 -13.43 29.42
N VAL A 750 -11.87 -13.14 29.24
CA VAL A 750 -12.59 -13.51 28.00
C VAL A 750 -12.14 -12.65 26.83
N ARG A 751 -12.03 -11.34 26.99
CA ARG A 751 -11.59 -10.42 25.92
C ARG A 751 -10.14 -10.66 25.48
N HIS A 752 -9.28 -11.12 26.40
CA HIS A 752 -7.88 -11.44 26.07
C HIS A 752 -7.66 -12.91 25.73
N GLY A 753 -8.75 -13.69 25.51
CA GLY A 753 -8.63 -15.09 25.12
C GLY A 753 -8.01 -16.02 26.17
N LEU A 754 -7.84 -15.56 27.42
CA LEU A 754 -7.21 -16.30 28.50
C LEU A 754 -8.11 -17.41 29.00
N MET A 755 -9.41 -17.13 29.11
CA MET A 755 -10.43 -18.06 29.57
C MET A 755 -11.64 -18.01 28.61
N SER A 756 -12.24 -19.18 28.37
CA SER A 756 -13.49 -19.34 27.64
C SER A 756 -14.59 -19.87 28.56
N GLY A 757 -15.84 -19.90 28.08
CA GLY A 757 -16.95 -20.54 28.76
C GLY A 757 -16.74 -22.06 28.96
N MET A 758 -17.49 -22.64 29.88
CA MET A 758 -17.62 -24.10 29.97
C MET A 758 -18.51 -24.68 28.86
N SER A 759 -19.35 -23.79 28.27
CA SER A 759 -20.09 -23.96 27.01
C SER A 759 -20.20 -22.60 26.31
N ASP A 760 -20.83 -22.55 25.18
CA ASP A 760 -21.03 -21.31 24.41
C ASP A 760 -21.77 -20.23 25.22
N THR A 761 -22.66 -20.61 26.12
CA THR A 761 -23.53 -19.69 26.85
C THR A 761 -23.35 -19.69 28.38
N ILE A 762 -22.43 -20.50 28.91
CA ILE A 762 -22.22 -20.67 30.36
C ILE A 762 -20.73 -20.51 30.68
N PHE A 763 -20.39 -19.54 31.51
CA PHE A 763 -19.03 -19.33 32.01
C PHE A 763 -18.71 -20.23 33.20
N SER A 764 -19.69 -20.47 34.08
CA SER A 764 -19.59 -21.21 35.37
C SER A 764 -18.62 -20.57 36.37
N PRO A 765 -18.84 -19.34 36.81
CA PRO A 765 -17.91 -18.57 37.67
C PRO A 765 -17.58 -19.27 38.99
N ASN A 766 -18.55 -19.96 39.58
CA ASN A 766 -18.44 -20.61 40.89
C ASN A 766 -17.84 -22.04 40.84
N THR A 767 -17.56 -22.55 39.63
CA THR A 767 -16.92 -23.87 39.47
C THR A 767 -15.45 -23.79 39.83
N VAL A 768 -14.97 -24.76 40.62
CA VAL A 768 -13.54 -24.81 40.98
C VAL A 768 -12.68 -25.19 39.79
N THR A 769 -11.54 -24.52 39.69
CA THR A 769 -10.58 -24.71 38.58
C THR A 769 -9.67 -25.88 38.85
N THR A 770 -9.37 -26.68 37.82
CA THR A 770 -8.40 -27.78 37.95
C THR A 770 -6.98 -27.28 37.66
N ARG A 771 -5.99 -28.06 38.08
CA ARG A 771 -4.58 -27.77 37.83
C ARG A 771 -4.26 -27.70 36.34
N ALA A 772 -4.86 -28.60 35.55
CA ALA A 772 -4.71 -28.58 34.08
C ALA A 772 -5.28 -27.30 33.44
N GLN A 773 -6.45 -26.85 33.93
CA GLN A 773 -7.05 -25.63 33.42
C GLN A 773 -6.17 -24.38 33.68
N LEU A 774 -5.57 -24.29 34.87
CA LEU A 774 -4.68 -23.15 35.17
C LEU A 774 -3.46 -23.12 34.27
N VAL A 775 -2.76 -24.26 34.09
CA VAL A 775 -1.57 -24.29 33.21
C VAL A 775 -1.95 -24.10 31.74
N GLN A 776 -3.17 -24.49 31.33
CA GLN A 776 -3.67 -24.22 29.98
C GLN A 776 -3.87 -22.72 29.72
N VAL A 777 -4.36 -22.00 30.72
CA VAL A 777 -4.49 -20.53 30.63
C VAL A 777 -3.13 -19.87 30.42
N LEU A 778 -2.12 -20.26 31.20
CA LEU A 778 -0.77 -19.71 31.03
C LEU A 778 -0.12 -20.14 29.72
N TYR A 779 -0.38 -21.33 29.24
CA TYR A 779 0.08 -21.81 27.93
C TYR A 779 -0.59 -21.04 26.77
N ASN A 780 -1.87 -20.70 26.90
CA ASN A 780 -2.57 -19.84 25.96
C ASN A 780 -1.96 -18.43 25.95
N LEU A 781 -1.62 -17.88 27.13
CA LEU A 781 -1.00 -16.57 27.27
C LEU A 781 0.34 -16.47 26.52
N GLU A 782 1.11 -17.57 26.48
CA GLU A 782 2.37 -17.67 25.73
C GLU A 782 2.20 -18.01 24.23
N GLY A 783 0.99 -17.95 23.71
CA GLY A 783 0.73 -18.24 22.30
C GLY A 783 0.89 -19.72 21.92
N LYS A 784 0.82 -20.64 22.89
CA LYS A 784 0.90 -22.09 22.69
C LYS A 784 2.19 -22.53 21.97
N PRO A 785 3.37 -22.28 22.57
CA PRO A 785 4.64 -22.66 21.96
C PRO A 785 4.71 -24.16 21.69
N ASP A 786 5.39 -24.57 20.62
CA ASP A 786 5.56 -25.98 20.26
C ASP A 786 6.34 -26.73 21.33
N VAL A 787 5.75 -27.83 21.79
CA VAL A 787 6.29 -28.74 22.79
C VAL A 787 6.16 -30.22 22.37
N SER A 788 6.04 -30.46 21.07
CA SER A 788 5.91 -31.82 20.50
C SER A 788 7.09 -32.70 20.84
N ASP A 789 8.28 -32.12 21.00
CA ASP A 789 9.54 -32.79 21.38
C ASP A 789 9.73 -32.98 22.89
N VAL A 790 8.84 -32.42 23.73
CA VAL A 790 8.98 -32.45 25.19
C VAL A 790 8.43 -33.74 25.79
N ALA A 791 9.30 -34.53 26.40
CA ALA A 791 8.88 -35.69 27.18
C ALA A 791 8.28 -35.25 28.51
N VAL A 792 7.03 -35.63 28.77
CA VAL A 792 6.32 -35.39 30.02
C VAL A 792 6.58 -36.55 31.00
N PRO A 793 7.17 -36.30 32.18
CA PRO A 793 7.44 -37.38 33.12
C PRO A 793 6.18 -37.91 33.83
N PHE A 794 5.07 -37.18 33.70
CA PHE A 794 3.82 -37.47 34.42
C PHE A 794 2.97 -38.48 33.65
N THR A 795 2.80 -39.68 34.21
CA THR A 795 2.04 -40.74 33.55
C THR A 795 0.55 -40.44 33.41
N ASP A 796 0.01 -39.59 34.28
CA ASP A 796 -1.37 -39.12 34.31
C ASP A 796 -1.64 -37.86 33.44
N ALA A 797 -0.60 -37.35 32.80
CA ALA A 797 -0.69 -36.20 31.91
C ALA A 797 0.04 -36.41 30.56
N ALA A 798 0.37 -37.66 30.22
CA ALA A 798 1.01 -38.02 28.96
C ALA A 798 0.11 -37.87 27.73
N SER A 799 -1.20 -37.73 27.91
CA SER A 799 -2.21 -37.57 26.86
C SER A 799 -3.38 -36.71 27.35
N GLY A 800 -4.25 -36.31 26.45
CA GLY A 800 -5.41 -35.47 26.72
C GLY A 800 -5.21 -34.05 26.28
N TRP A 801 -6.26 -33.24 26.33
CA TRP A 801 -6.29 -31.85 25.86
C TRP A 801 -5.26 -30.95 26.55
N TYR A 802 -4.83 -31.27 27.74
CA TYR A 802 -3.88 -30.53 28.58
C TYR A 802 -2.42 -30.98 28.44
N ARG A 803 -2.13 -31.98 27.61
CA ARG A 803 -0.79 -32.60 27.52
C ARG A 803 0.28 -31.55 27.19
N ASP A 804 0.02 -30.69 26.20
CA ASP A 804 0.99 -29.73 25.73
C ASP A 804 1.19 -28.57 26.73
N ALA A 805 0.13 -28.10 27.34
CA ALA A 805 0.22 -27.12 28.41
C ALA A 805 1.01 -27.65 29.65
N VAL A 806 0.82 -28.93 30.03
CA VAL A 806 1.59 -29.54 31.10
C VAL A 806 3.05 -29.76 30.71
N ALA A 807 3.32 -30.13 29.46
CA ALA A 807 4.67 -30.29 28.93
C ALA A 807 5.43 -28.96 28.95
N TRP A 808 4.80 -27.90 28.48
CA TRP A 808 5.34 -26.53 28.52
C TRP A 808 5.62 -26.07 29.96
N ALA A 809 4.63 -26.19 30.83
CA ALA A 809 4.76 -25.75 32.23
C ALA A 809 5.85 -26.50 32.99
N TYR A 810 6.04 -27.79 32.69
CA TYR A 810 7.14 -28.57 33.24
C TYR A 810 8.50 -28.17 32.63
N LYS A 811 8.61 -28.05 31.30
CA LYS A 811 9.85 -27.63 30.61
C LYS A 811 10.36 -26.30 31.13
N THR A 812 9.46 -25.33 31.33
CA THR A 812 9.77 -23.98 31.81
C THR A 812 9.94 -23.90 33.33
N GLY A 813 9.63 -24.99 34.07
CA GLY A 813 9.73 -25.05 35.53
C GLY A 813 8.64 -24.26 36.25
N VAL A 814 7.55 -23.95 35.61
CA VAL A 814 6.35 -23.35 36.23
C VAL A 814 5.68 -24.35 37.17
N VAL A 815 5.72 -25.63 36.82
CA VAL A 815 5.22 -26.71 37.66
C VAL A 815 6.25 -27.85 37.85
N ASP A 816 6.23 -28.49 39.01
CA ASP A 816 7.08 -29.65 39.33
C ASP A 816 6.31 -30.98 39.42
N GLY A 817 4.98 -30.95 39.27
CA GLY A 817 4.10 -32.08 39.57
C GLY A 817 3.74 -32.22 41.07
N MET A 818 2.88 -33.17 41.40
CA MET A 818 2.54 -33.56 42.77
C MET A 818 3.49 -34.64 43.28
N SER A 819 4.10 -35.37 42.33
CA SER A 819 5.20 -36.33 42.57
C SER A 819 6.06 -36.40 41.30
N PRO A 820 7.23 -37.05 41.27
CA PRO A 820 8.05 -37.17 40.07
C PRO A 820 7.34 -37.76 38.83
N THR A 821 6.24 -38.50 39.03
CA THR A 821 5.51 -39.16 37.93
C THR A 821 4.02 -38.80 37.86
N THR A 822 3.54 -37.86 38.70
CA THR A 822 2.12 -37.51 38.81
C THR A 822 1.94 -35.99 38.78
N PHE A 823 1.16 -35.48 37.86
CA PHE A 823 0.78 -34.09 37.76
C PHE A 823 -0.55 -33.79 38.49
N ALA A 824 -1.46 -34.75 38.49
CA ALA A 824 -2.83 -34.64 38.98
C ALA A 824 -3.67 -33.57 38.20
N PRO A 825 -3.84 -33.73 36.89
CA PRO A 825 -4.45 -32.69 36.01
C PRO A 825 -5.88 -32.34 36.42
N ASN A 826 -6.66 -33.31 36.90
CA ASN A 826 -8.06 -33.14 37.26
C ASN A 826 -8.29 -32.74 38.72
N ASN A 827 -7.24 -32.68 39.55
CA ASN A 827 -7.39 -32.17 40.91
C ASN A 827 -7.61 -30.66 40.87
N THR A 828 -8.43 -30.18 41.81
CA THR A 828 -8.64 -28.73 41.96
C THR A 828 -7.35 -28.05 42.42
N VAL A 829 -7.11 -26.82 41.90
CA VAL A 829 -5.95 -26.02 42.30
C VAL A 829 -6.29 -25.18 43.54
N THR A 830 -5.44 -25.23 44.56
CA THR A 830 -5.62 -24.41 45.76
C THR A 830 -5.08 -23.00 45.56
N ARG A 831 -5.58 -22.02 46.29
CA ARG A 831 -5.17 -20.63 46.24
C ARG A 831 -3.65 -20.46 46.44
N GLU A 832 -3.04 -21.20 47.36
CA GLU A 832 -1.59 -21.19 47.56
C GLU A 832 -0.82 -21.80 46.36
N GLN A 833 -1.40 -22.81 45.69
CA GLN A 833 -0.81 -23.36 44.46
C GLN A 833 -0.88 -22.32 43.31
N VAL A 834 -2.00 -21.61 43.16
CA VAL A 834 -2.13 -20.52 42.16
C VAL A 834 -1.04 -19.50 42.38
N ALA A 835 -0.85 -19.01 43.60
CA ALA A 835 0.19 -18.03 43.91
C ALA A 835 1.60 -18.50 43.50
N VAL A 836 1.97 -19.77 43.86
CA VAL A 836 3.28 -20.30 43.52
C VAL A 836 3.45 -20.47 42.03
N ILE A 837 2.43 -20.94 41.29
CA ILE A 837 2.48 -21.14 39.84
C ILE A 837 2.65 -19.81 39.15
N LEU A 838 1.90 -18.76 39.50
CA LEU A 838 2.01 -17.42 38.92
C LEU A 838 3.36 -16.75 39.22
N MET A 839 3.89 -16.90 40.43
CA MET A 839 5.20 -16.33 40.78
C MET A 839 6.35 -17.04 40.07
N ARG A 840 6.22 -18.36 39.84
CA ARG A 840 7.17 -19.09 39.01
C ARG A 840 7.05 -18.70 37.54
N TYR A 841 5.87 -18.48 37.02
CA TYR A 841 5.63 -17.98 35.68
C TYR A 841 6.32 -16.63 35.51
N LEU A 842 6.07 -15.67 36.39
CA LEU A 842 6.66 -14.33 36.36
C LEU A 842 8.21 -14.36 36.36
N THR A 843 8.80 -15.21 37.22
CA THR A 843 10.25 -15.22 37.38
C THR A 843 10.99 -16.12 36.39
N LYS A 844 10.39 -17.22 35.93
CA LYS A 844 11.08 -18.20 35.08
C LYS A 844 10.74 -18.09 33.60
N VAL A 845 9.53 -17.65 33.28
CA VAL A 845 9.09 -17.47 31.88
C VAL A 845 9.25 -16.02 31.46
N CYS A 846 8.68 -15.09 32.22
CA CYS A 846 8.81 -13.66 31.94
C CYS A 846 10.19 -13.07 32.31
N GLY A 847 11.02 -13.81 33.04
CA GLY A 847 12.40 -13.38 33.36
C GLY A 847 12.50 -12.24 34.39
N VAL A 848 11.41 -11.89 35.06
CA VAL A 848 11.36 -10.77 36.00
C VAL A 848 12.18 -11.07 37.25
N GLU A 849 13.17 -10.23 37.53
CA GLU A 849 13.94 -10.31 38.78
C GLU A 849 13.13 -9.76 39.95
N ARG A 850 13.27 -10.38 41.11
CA ARG A 850 12.53 -10.00 42.32
C ARG A 850 13.07 -8.69 42.90
N THR A 851 12.41 -7.59 42.62
CA THR A 851 12.77 -6.26 43.13
C THR A 851 11.88 -5.77 44.27
N TRP A 852 10.74 -6.46 44.56
CA TRP A 852 9.76 -6.10 45.57
C TRP A 852 10.11 -6.76 46.95
N THR A 853 9.59 -6.14 47.97
CA THR A 853 9.65 -6.70 49.33
C THR A 853 8.45 -7.65 49.57
N PRO A 854 8.63 -8.91 49.91
CA PRO A 854 7.52 -9.81 50.20
C PRO A 854 6.69 -9.36 51.39
N ASP A 855 5.41 -9.66 51.38
CA ASP A 855 4.53 -9.45 52.51
C ASP A 855 4.86 -10.45 53.63
N ASP A 856 4.69 -10.07 54.89
CA ASP A 856 4.93 -10.98 56.02
C ASP A 856 3.71 -11.86 56.34
N LEU A 857 2.57 -11.59 55.67
CA LEU A 857 1.26 -12.25 55.81
C LEU A 857 0.60 -12.05 57.16
N SER A 858 1.12 -11.17 58.02
CA SER A 858 0.59 -10.94 59.36
C SER A 858 -0.77 -10.19 59.38
N GLY A 859 -1.07 -9.50 58.24
CA GLY A 859 -2.38 -8.82 58.03
C GLY A 859 -3.55 -9.80 57.86
N PHE A 860 -3.29 -11.08 57.65
CA PHE A 860 -4.31 -12.11 57.39
C PHE A 860 -4.52 -13.03 58.60
N ALA A 861 -5.79 -13.27 58.93
CA ALA A 861 -6.16 -14.06 60.13
C ALA A 861 -5.62 -15.51 60.05
N ASP A 862 -5.40 -16.00 58.85
CA ASP A 862 -4.88 -17.35 58.55
C ASP A 862 -3.54 -17.35 57.83
N GLY A 863 -2.81 -16.24 57.87
CA GLY A 863 -1.48 -16.16 57.23
C GLY A 863 -0.47 -17.18 57.73
N GLY A 864 -0.65 -17.64 58.99
CA GLY A 864 0.12 -18.76 59.55
C GLY A 864 -0.22 -20.14 58.99
N SER A 865 -1.35 -20.30 58.32
CA SER A 865 -1.84 -21.57 57.74
C SER A 865 -1.30 -21.82 56.33
N VAL A 866 -0.59 -20.85 55.74
CA VAL A 866 0.06 -21.04 54.45
C VAL A 866 1.14 -22.10 54.57
N SER A 867 1.10 -23.09 53.69
CA SER A 867 2.06 -24.21 53.69
C SER A 867 3.50 -23.68 53.53
N GLY A 868 4.46 -24.30 54.23
CA GLY A 868 5.86 -23.85 54.21
C GLY A 868 6.47 -23.76 52.80
N TRP A 869 6.10 -24.70 51.90
CA TRP A 869 6.53 -24.71 50.51
C TRP A 869 5.91 -23.55 49.67
N ALA A 870 4.72 -23.06 50.03
CA ALA A 870 3.98 -22.04 49.33
C ALA A 870 4.21 -20.63 49.90
N ARG A 871 4.78 -20.49 51.10
CA ARG A 871 4.84 -19.25 51.86
C ARG A 871 5.55 -18.13 51.10
N ALA A 872 6.67 -18.41 50.46
CA ALA A 872 7.39 -17.43 49.66
C ALA A 872 6.57 -16.91 48.46
N GLY A 873 5.98 -17.84 47.69
CA GLY A 873 5.16 -17.45 46.54
C GLY A 873 3.88 -16.70 46.94
N MET A 874 3.24 -17.05 48.04
CA MET A 874 2.08 -16.35 48.55
C MET A 874 2.43 -14.94 49.04
N ALA A 875 3.57 -14.81 49.76
CA ALA A 875 4.08 -13.55 50.24
C ALA A 875 4.40 -12.55 49.09
N ASP A 876 4.97 -13.06 48.04
CA ASP A 876 5.25 -12.28 46.82
C ASP A 876 3.96 -11.91 46.09
N ALA A 877 3.03 -12.85 45.92
CA ALA A 877 1.75 -12.59 45.25
C ALA A 877 0.87 -11.59 46.01
N VAL A 878 0.94 -11.58 47.32
CA VAL A 878 0.28 -10.56 48.17
C VAL A 878 0.97 -9.20 47.98
N ALA A 879 2.29 -9.14 48.03
CA ALA A 879 3.06 -7.91 47.84
C ALA A 879 2.77 -7.24 46.49
N LEU A 880 2.56 -8.04 45.42
CA LEU A 880 2.19 -7.58 44.11
C LEU A 880 0.68 -7.28 43.93
N GLY A 881 -0.10 -7.39 45.01
CA GLY A 881 -1.52 -7.13 44.99
C GLY A 881 -2.40 -8.15 44.27
N LEU A 882 -1.87 -9.34 43.97
CA LEU A 882 -2.61 -10.42 43.29
C LEU A 882 -3.64 -11.06 44.22
N PHE A 883 -3.31 -11.21 45.51
CA PHE A 883 -4.18 -11.76 46.54
C PHE A 883 -4.43 -10.70 47.62
N GLY A 884 -5.67 -10.23 47.75
CA GLY A 884 -6.09 -9.30 48.77
C GLY A 884 -6.87 -9.94 49.93
N GLY A 885 -7.12 -11.25 49.87
CA GLY A 885 -7.94 -11.98 50.82
C GLY A 885 -9.45 -11.67 50.76
N THR A 886 -10.21 -12.30 51.67
CA THR A 886 -11.65 -12.10 51.81
C THR A 886 -11.96 -11.65 53.25
N GLN A 887 -12.73 -10.58 53.43
CA GLN A 887 -13.09 -10.07 54.73
C GLN A 887 -14.32 -10.79 55.32
N ASP A 888 -14.24 -11.21 56.56
CA ASP A 888 -15.40 -11.77 57.28
C ASP A 888 -16.27 -10.64 57.86
N THR A 889 -17.43 -11.02 58.42
CA THR A 889 -18.36 -10.12 59.06
C THR A 889 -17.79 -9.41 60.30
N GLY A 890 -16.68 -9.91 60.84
CA GLY A 890 -15.92 -9.32 61.95
C GLY A 890 -14.79 -8.36 61.52
N GLY A 891 -14.64 -8.11 60.22
CA GLY A 891 -13.61 -7.27 59.66
C GLY A 891 -12.22 -7.92 59.48
N ARG A 892 -12.07 -9.21 59.78
CA ARG A 892 -10.82 -9.93 59.60
C ARG A 892 -10.65 -10.40 58.14
N VAL A 893 -9.46 -10.30 57.60
CA VAL A 893 -9.14 -10.69 56.24
C VAL A 893 -8.49 -12.09 56.23
N TRP A 894 -8.97 -12.97 55.38
CA TRP A 894 -8.53 -14.37 55.25
C TRP A 894 -7.97 -14.63 53.87
N LEU A 895 -6.81 -15.27 53.78
CA LEU A 895 -6.20 -15.73 52.51
C LEU A 895 -6.82 -17.02 52.02
N ARG A 896 -7.23 -17.92 52.91
CA ARG A 896 -7.77 -19.24 52.64
C ARG A 896 -6.85 -20.10 51.75
N PRO A 897 -5.56 -20.28 52.09
CA PRO A 897 -4.53 -20.82 51.20
C PRO A 897 -4.85 -22.24 50.70
N GLY A 898 -5.43 -23.09 51.53
CA GLY A 898 -5.79 -24.46 51.17
C GLY A 898 -7.14 -24.65 50.50
N GLU A 899 -7.95 -23.59 50.35
CA GLU A 899 -9.20 -23.68 49.61
C GLU A 899 -8.97 -23.70 48.09
N SER A 900 -9.84 -24.48 47.38
CA SER A 900 -9.79 -24.56 45.91
C SER A 900 -10.27 -23.25 45.32
N ALA A 901 -9.53 -22.73 44.33
CA ALA A 901 -9.89 -21.52 43.63
C ALA A 901 -10.98 -21.76 42.59
N THR A 902 -12.00 -20.92 42.59
CA THR A 902 -13.06 -20.92 41.56
C THR A 902 -12.57 -20.26 40.26
N ARG A 903 -13.30 -20.46 39.17
CA ARG A 903 -13.01 -19.82 37.89
C ARG A 903 -13.06 -18.30 37.99
N ALA A 904 -14.02 -17.75 38.71
CA ALA A 904 -14.12 -16.32 39.01
C ALA A 904 -12.90 -15.79 39.77
N GLU A 905 -12.45 -16.51 40.79
CA GLU A 905 -11.26 -16.14 41.55
C GLU A 905 -9.98 -16.22 40.73
N ILE A 906 -9.82 -17.21 39.85
CA ILE A 906 -8.71 -17.31 38.90
C ILE A 906 -8.75 -16.13 37.96
N ALA A 907 -9.89 -15.83 37.35
CA ALA A 907 -10.05 -14.69 36.45
C ALA A 907 -9.68 -13.33 37.11
N ALA A 908 -10.12 -13.13 38.34
CA ALA A 908 -9.79 -11.94 39.12
C ALA A 908 -8.28 -11.83 39.43
N VAL A 909 -7.63 -12.93 39.75
CA VAL A 909 -6.17 -12.97 39.97
C VAL A 909 -5.39 -12.76 38.69
N LEU A 910 -5.80 -13.37 37.58
CA LEU A 910 -5.16 -13.16 36.27
C LEU A 910 -5.32 -11.71 35.76
N ALA A 911 -6.49 -11.11 35.95
CA ALA A 911 -6.69 -9.70 35.59
C ALA A 911 -5.81 -8.74 36.43
N ARG A 912 -5.63 -9.07 37.72
CA ARG A 912 -4.69 -8.32 38.56
C ARG A 912 -3.25 -8.59 38.17
N PHE A 913 -2.91 -9.82 37.79
CA PHE A 913 -1.59 -10.17 37.29
C PHE A 913 -1.28 -9.29 36.06
N GLY A 914 -2.12 -9.29 35.04
CA GLY A 914 -1.90 -8.46 33.83
C GLY A 914 -1.78 -6.96 34.13
N ARG A 915 -2.55 -6.42 35.10
CA ARG A 915 -2.54 -4.98 35.43
C ARG A 915 -1.38 -4.58 36.34
N ASN A 916 -1.09 -5.39 37.37
CA ASN A 916 -0.18 -4.99 38.43
C ASN A 916 1.28 -5.31 38.12
N VAL A 917 1.54 -6.28 37.25
CA VAL A 917 2.93 -6.70 36.93
C VAL A 917 3.40 -6.28 35.52
N ALA A 918 2.52 -5.67 34.69
CA ALA A 918 2.88 -5.22 33.35
C ALA A 918 4.09 -4.26 33.33
N HIS A 919 4.24 -3.43 34.36
CA HIS A 919 5.38 -2.52 34.50
C HIS A 919 6.70 -3.19 34.87
N LEU A 920 6.68 -4.50 35.19
CA LEU A 920 7.86 -5.31 35.49
C LEU A 920 8.30 -6.14 34.28
N LEU A 921 7.41 -6.29 33.28
CA LEU A 921 7.65 -7.00 32.02
C LEU A 921 8.24 -6.05 30.97
#